data_f77f3fd512e11395b035d35fe3f90887
#
_entry.id   f77f3fd512e11395b035d35fe3f90887
#
_cell.length_a   1.000
_cell.length_b   1.000
_cell.length_c   1.000
_cell.angle_alpha   90.00
_cell.angle_beta   90.00
_cell.angle_gamma   90.00
#
_symmetry.space_group_name_H-M   'P 1'
#
loop_
_entity.id
_entity.type
_entity.pdbx_description
1 polymer ?
#
loop_
_entity_poly.entity_id
_entity_poly.type
_entity_poly.pdbx_seq_one_letter_code
_entity_poly.pdbx_strand_id
1 'polypeptide(L)'
;MTAFLYLLFAFLLSAFATLLIFPWLLYVIMKNDTVASFPNKNKVLSFVASSVIMPCSIIGACVVTMVMLENSISDFAVKLSIQLLGACMVLFYLVSLLDDIFGVKTWVRGLLQFAVAMSFPLCHIYITNLSGLFGIHELTHFQGSMLTVVFVWSLQHVMRLMSRNKHTAMVVLVFMLAGFCYMFLHWGLPVYYLGSVAIIGSMSAIMIYVACHKGMQCKNMYLCSSASSFMGAFIAYLAVKTAMIEEEAVASAHDGFALTMIMLFTPCADAVQSLLHSMLKERSIVPANVRKRLVYYRLRDLLGSEHMVTATLLLVYISFVSIDVVLLYLGINITWILLLDVLSFSAICAVLPASQGFGTDCATAKRILFCDNTLWGLVNFRGDIINYYVHQGYEVYLVAPEKEDRQMVVPVPEGVTFIPVFMGRTSTSPLNDLRYFITLCKIYARVKPHYCFHYTIKPNIYGSIAAYLNGVECSTAMIAGLGYVFNNRSVSALVARFLYKIGLSFTDYLFVLNEGNRDVILRKNLCSEKKVRLLSGGEGINTRKYPLYDNAPVDPVIFCFVGRVLYDKGYEEYVTAAEIVKERYPEASFEIWGSLDPLFPNAVPLEKLQFDVGRNIITYKGFTHNSSDIYNRGGVVVVIPSYHEGMNRTLMEACSTGKPIICTRIHGCMEMVAEGSNGYTVPTRDARALADAMLRYISLSSEEKLRMSSMSRSLAESRFSIESVIEEYKAIVTPK
;
A
#
# COMPACT_ATOMS: atom_id res chain seq x y z
N MET A 1 -8.54 -2.34 40.47
CA MET A 1 -9.73 -2.71 39.67
C MET A 1 -10.62 -1.51 39.37
N THR A 2 -10.97 -0.69 40.34
CA THR A 2 -11.81 0.52 40.17
C THR A 2 -11.21 1.56 39.20
N ALA A 3 -9.93 1.90 39.33
CA ALA A 3 -9.25 2.86 38.43
C ALA A 3 -9.29 2.41 36.96
N PHE A 4 -9.07 1.12 36.70
CA PHE A 4 -9.13 0.58 35.34
C PHE A 4 -10.55 0.67 34.75
N LEU A 5 -11.58 0.44 35.54
CA LEU A 5 -12.95 0.58 35.10
C LEU A 5 -13.29 2.03 34.73
N TYR A 6 -12.81 3.01 35.49
CA TYR A 6 -13.02 4.44 35.18
C TYR A 6 -12.28 4.85 33.90
N LEU A 7 -11.05 4.36 33.70
CA LEU A 7 -10.30 4.56 32.47
C LEU A 7 -11.06 4.01 31.26
N LEU A 8 -11.48 2.75 31.34
CA LEU A 8 -12.21 2.08 30.27
C LEU A 8 -13.54 2.81 29.98
N PHE A 9 -14.25 3.23 31.01
CA PHE A 9 -15.52 3.93 30.87
C PHE A 9 -15.35 5.32 30.23
N ALA A 10 -14.34 6.10 30.65
CA ALA A 10 -14.03 7.39 30.05
C ALA A 10 -13.66 7.26 28.56
N PHE A 11 -12.85 6.26 28.23
CA PHE A 11 -12.47 5.95 26.86
C PHE A 11 -13.68 5.57 25.99
N LEU A 12 -14.46 4.60 26.46
CA LEU A 12 -15.62 4.08 25.72
C LEU A 12 -16.71 5.15 25.56
N LEU A 13 -16.99 5.94 26.57
CA LEU A 13 -18.00 6.98 26.52
C LEU A 13 -17.61 8.08 25.53
N SER A 14 -16.37 8.53 25.57
CA SER A 14 -15.84 9.53 24.64
C SER A 14 -15.79 9.00 23.20
N ALA A 15 -15.33 7.76 22.99
CA ALA A 15 -15.30 7.11 21.70
C ALA A 15 -16.71 6.92 21.12
N PHE A 16 -17.67 6.47 21.95
CA PHE A 16 -19.05 6.27 21.54
C PHE A 16 -19.74 7.59 21.16
N ALA A 17 -19.58 8.64 21.99
CA ALA A 17 -20.09 9.98 21.68
C ALA A 17 -19.52 10.49 20.34
N THR A 18 -18.24 10.26 20.09
CA THR A 18 -17.59 10.65 18.83
C THR A 18 -18.14 9.86 17.64
N LEU A 19 -18.32 8.55 17.76
CA LEU A 19 -18.87 7.71 16.70
C LEU A 19 -20.34 8.02 16.38
N LEU A 20 -21.10 8.57 17.32
CA LEU A 20 -22.46 9.04 17.08
C LEU A 20 -22.50 10.42 16.43
N ILE A 21 -21.77 11.38 16.99
CA ILE A 21 -21.85 12.79 16.61
C ILE A 21 -21.10 13.05 15.28
N PHE A 22 -19.96 12.45 15.07
CA PHE A 22 -19.12 12.72 13.90
C PHE A 22 -19.79 12.35 12.57
N PRO A 23 -20.34 11.13 12.37
CA PRO A 23 -21.05 10.78 11.14
C PRO A 23 -22.31 11.60 10.91
N TRP A 24 -23.05 11.89 11.98
CA TRP A 24 -24.26 12.69 11.92
C TRP A 24 -23.94 14.13 11.48
N LEU A 25 -22.97 14.78 12.12
CA LEU A 25 -22.55 16.13 11.79
C LEU A 25 -21.98 16.21 10.37
N LEU A 26 -21.20 15.20 9.98
CA LEU A 26 -20.68 15.10 8.63
C LEU A 26 -21.80 14.98 7.60
N TYR A 27 -22.82 14.15 7.86
CA TYR A 27 -23.99 14.00 7.00
C TYR A 27 -24.78 15.31 6.89
N VAL A 28 -25.05 15.98 8.01
CA VAL A 28 -25.80 17.26 8.04
C VAL A 28 -25.08 18.33 7.25
N ILE A 29 -23.76 18.48 7.43
CA ILE A 29 -22.96 19.48 6.73
C ILE A 29 -22.86 19.15 5.23
N MET A 30 -22.71 17.86 4.86
CA MET A 30 -22.62 17.46 3.45
C MET A 30 -23.94 17.56 2.69
N LYS A 31 -25.10 17.45 3.39
CA LYS A 31 -26.44 17.53 2.80
C LYS A 31 -26.89 19.00 2.55
N ASN A 32 -26.39 19.92 3.33
CA ASN A 32 -26.75 21.35 3.16
C ASN A 32 -25.83 22.00 2.11
N ASP A 33 -26.43 22.75 1.16
CA ASP A 33 -25.73 23.48 0.08
C ASP A 33 -24.74 24.55 0.57
N THR A 34 -24.70 24.82 1.89
CA THR A 34 -23.68 25.66 2.54
C THR A 34 -22.24 25.15 2.31
N VAL A 35 -22.08 23.89 1.96
CA VAL A 35 -20.78 23.26 1.59
C VAL A 35 -20.26 23.72 0.22
N ALA A 36 -21.11 24.28 -0.64
CA ALA A 36 -20.70 24.86 -1.94
C ALA A 36 -19.70 26.02 -1.79
N SER A 37 -19.66 26.65 -0.61
CA SER A 37 -18.70 27.72 -0.28
C SER A 37 -17.31 27.21 0.16
N PHE A 38 -17.16 25.91 0.47
CA PHE A 38 -15.86 25.33 0.83
C PHE A 38 -15.14 24.77 -0.40
N PRO A 39 -13.97 25.30 -0.75
CA PRO A 39 -13.27 24.97 -1.99
C PRO A 39 -12.72 23.52 -2.02
N ASN A 40 -12.88 22.72 -0.94
CA ASN A 40 -12.32 21.37 -0.87
C ASN A 40 -13.05 20.50 0.17
N LYS A 41 -13.65 19.37 -0.24
CA LYS A 41 -14.33 18.40 0.62
C LYS A 41 -13.46 17.87 1.77
N ASN A 42 -12.13 17.77 1.57
CA ASN A 42 -11.20 17.34 2.62
C ASN A 42 -11.08 18.37 3.76
N LYS A 43 -11.28 19.65 3.50
CA LYS A 43 -11.33 20.67 4.57
C LYS A 43 -12.59 20.53 5.42
N VAL A 44 -13.71 20.20 4.81
CA VAL A 44 -14.97 19.94 5.54
C VAL A 44 -14.81 18.75 6.48
N LEU A 45 -14.27 17.64 5.99
CA LEU A 45 -14.02 16.44 6.81
C LEU A 45 -13.08 16.75 7.99
N SER A 46 -11.99 17.46 7.75
CA SER A 46 -11.03 17.86 8.78
C SER A 46 -11.65 18.82 9.80
N PHE A 47 -12.48 19.77 9.35
CA PHE A 47 -13.22 20.70 10.21
C PHE A 47 -14.21 19.96 11.11
N VAL A 48 -15.03 19.06 10.55
CA VAL A 48 -16.01 18.28 11.33
C VAL A 48 -15.31 17.40 12.36
N ALA A 49 -14.23 16.69 11.97
CA ALA A 49 -13.45 15.87 12.90
C ALA A 49 -12.90 16.71 14.06
N SER A 50 -12.32 17.87 13.75
CA SER A 50 -11.75 18.78 14.75
C SER A 50 -12.81 19.38 15.67
N SER A 51 -14.00 19.66 15.15
CA SER A 51 -15.11 20.25 15.93
C SER A 51 -15.72 19.25 16.92
N VAL A 52 -15.57 17.95 16.68
CA VAL A 52 -16.16 16.89 17.52
C VAL A 52 -15.24 16.44 18.66
N ILE A 53 -13.91 16.49 18.45
CA ILE A 53 -12.94 15.99 19.45
C ILE A 53 -13.12 16.63 20.81
N MET A 54 -13.17 17.95 20.89
CA MET A 54 -13.27 18.64 22.19
C MET A 54 -14.60 18.36 22.91
N PRO A 55 -15.80 18.55 22.31
CA PRO A 55 -17.04 18.30 23.02
C PRO A 55 -17.17 16.85 23.51
N CYS A 56 -16.83 15.87 22.68
CA CYS A 56 -16.92 14.46 23.05
C CYS A 56 -15.92 14.07 24.15
N SER A 57 -14.72 14.65 24.12
CA SER A 57 -13.73 14.44 25.17
C SER A 57 -14.18 15.04 26.51
N ILE A 58 -14.77 16.24 26.47
CA ILE A 58 -15.34 16.87 27.68
C ILE A 58 -16.47 16.03 28.24
N ILE A 59 -17.40 15.55 27.40
CA ILE A 59 -18.47 14.67 27.85
C ILE A 59 -17.90 13.43 28.54
N GLY A 60 -16.96 12.73 27.91
CA GLY A 60 -16.33 11.54 28.47
C GLY A 60 -15.59 11.81 29.79
N ALA A 61 -14.84 12.90 29.88
CA ALA A 61 -14.10 13.26 31.07
C ALA A 61 -15.00 13.78 32.19
N CYS A 62 -15.96 14.70 31.91
CA CYS A 62 -16.83 15.31 32.90
C CYS A 62 -17.75 14.28 33.54
N VAL A 63 -18.37 13.40 32.76
CA VAL A 63 -19.29 12.39 33.33
C VAL A 63 -18.55 11.47 34.29
N VAL A 64 -17.38 10.99 33.93
CA VAL A 64 -16.60 10.09 34.79
C VAL A 64 -16.05 10.83 36.00
N THR A 65 -15.61 12.07 35.83
CA THR A 65 -15.10 12.90 36.93
C THR A 65 -16.21 13.25 37.91
N MET A 66 -17.44 13.54 37.47
CA MET A 66 -18.59 13.75 38.36
C MET A 66 -18.87 12.52 39.20
N VAL A 67 -18.91 11.34 38.59
CA VAL A 67 -19.16 10.08 39.32
C VAL A 67 -18.06 9.81 40.37
N MET A 68 -16.82 10.18 40.07
CA MET A 68 -15.70 10.04 41.04
C MET A 68 -15.73 11.10 42.14
N LEU A 69 -16.06 12.36 41.79
CA LEU A 69 -16.05 13.51 42.71
C LEU A 69 -17.13 13.40 43.78
N GLU A 70 -18.26 12.78 43.48
CA GLU A 70 -19.30 12.52 44.46
C GLU A 70 -18.81 11.68 45.63
N ASN A 71 -17.78 10.86 45.42
CA ASN A 71 -17.28 9.89 46.39
C ASN A 71 -15.92 10.24 47.04
N SER A 72 -15.15 11.24 46.60
CA SER A 72 -13.74 11.30 47.01
C SER A 72 -13.09 12.69 47.17
N ILE A 73 -13.65 13.81 46.71
CA ILE A 73 -13.00 15.12 46.79
C ILE A 73 -13.88 16.11 47.59
N SER A 74 -13.47 16.36 48.82
CA SER A 74 -14.07 17.39 49.69
C SER A 74 -13.51 18.81 49.47
N ASP A 75 -12.37 18.94 48.75
CA ASP A 75 -11.65 20.21 48.60
C ASP A 75 -12.27 21.12 47.54
N PHE A 76 -12.78 22.26 47.96
CA PHE A 76 -13.38 23.29 47.09
C PHE A 76 -12.37 23.89 46.13
N ALA A 77 -11.11 24.08 46.54
CA ALA A 77 -10.08 24.67 45.71
C ALA A 77 -9.73 23.81 44.49
N VAL A 78 -9.72 22.47 44.65
CA VAL A 78 -9.49 21.53 43.54
C VAL A 78 -10.65 21.56 42.56
N LYS A 79 -11.91 21.61 43.04
CA LYS A 79 -13.08 21.71 42.19
C LYS A 79 -13.08 23.01 41.37
N LEU A 80 -12.75 24.13 42.00
CA LEU A 80 -12.67 25.43 41.33
C LEU A 80 -11.57 25.46 40.25
N SER A 81 -10.38 24.91 40.52
CA SER A 81 -9.28 24.83 39.57
C SER A 81 -9.65 24.03 38.30
N ILE A 82 -10.38 22.91 38.45
CA ILE A 82 -10.86 22.09 37.33
C ILE A 82 -11.88 22.84 36.47
N GLN A 83 -12.82 23.58 37.10
CA GLN A 83 -13.83 24.37 36.38
C GLN A 83 -13.19 25.52 35.59
N LEU A 84 -12.25 26.24 36.22
CA LEU A 84 -11.50 27.33 35.57
C LEU A 84 -10.66 26.81 34.41
N LEU A 85 -10.02 25.65 34.57
CA LEU A 85 -9.33 24.99 33.49
C LEU A 85 -10.27 24.70 32.32
N GLY A 86 -11.44 24.08 32.58
CA GLY A 86 -12.44 23.81 31.55
C GLY A 86 -12.81 25.07 30.76
N ALA A 87 -13.02 26.20 31.49
CA ALA A 87 -13.30 27.49 30.84
C ALA A 87 -12.14 27.97 29.96
N CYS A 88 -10.90 27.88 30.43
CA CYS A 88 -9.71 28.24 29.63
C CYS A 88 -9.60 27.40 28.36
N MET A 89 -9.82 26.07 28.46
CA MET A 89 -9.77 25.16 27.31
C MET A 89 -10.86 25.51 26.28
N VAL A 90 -12.07 25.83 26.73
CA VAL A 90 -13.16 26.32 25.85
C VAL A 90 -12.77 27.60 25.16
N LEU A 91 -12.18 28.56 25.87
CA LEU A 91 -11.72 29.83 25.26
C LEU A 91 -10.67 29.61 24.17
N PHE A 92 -9.66 28.78 24.42
CA PHE A 92 -8.67 28.43 23.39
C PHE A 92 -9.31 27.78 22.17
N TYR A 93 -10.23 26.86 22.40
CA TYR A 93 -10.98 26.23 21.32
C TYR A 93 -11.80 27.25 20.52
N LEU A 94 -12.55 28.14 21.18
CA LEU A 94 -13.40 29.13 20.52
C LEU A 94 -12.56 30.15 19.69
N VAL A 95 -11.47 30.67 20.23
CA VAL A 95 -10.56 31.57 19.50
C VAL A 95 -10.04 30.90 18.22
N SER A 96 -9.74 29.62 18.30
CA SER A 96 -9.20 28.90 17.14
C SER A 96 -10.31 28.41 16.19
N LEU A 97 -11.52 28.18 16.68
CA LEU A 97 -12.69 27.91 15.87
C LEU A 97 -13.07 29.13 14.99
N LEU A 98 -12.97 30.34 15.57
CA LEU A 98 -13.13 31.58 14.80
C LEU A 98 -12.10 31.70 13.67
N ASP A 99 -10.85 31.24 13.91
CA ASP A 99 -9.83 31.18 12.85
C ASP A 99 -10.18 30.17 11.76
N ASP A 100 -10.71 29.01 12.14
CA ASP A 100 -11.09 27.96 11.17
C ASP A 100 -12.30 28.41 10.31
N ILE A 101 -13.21 29.20 10.84
CA ILE A 101 -14.44 29.70 10.15
C ILE A 101 -14.14 30.96 9.32
N PHE A 102 -13.52 31.96 9.94
CA PHE A 102 -13.38 33.30 9.35
C PHE A 102 -11.98 33.60 8.80
N GLY A 103 -10.98 32.74 9.01
CA GLY A 103 -9.62 32.94 8.52
C GLY A 103 -8.93 34.17 9.16
N VAL A 104 -8.92 34.24 10.50
CA VAL A 104 -8.36 35.36 11.26
C VAL A 104 -6.86 35.56 10.93
N LYS A 105 -6.42 36.83 10.82
CA LYS A 105 -5.01 37.17 10.59
C LYS A 105 -4.13 36.56 11.69
N THR A 106 -2.99 35.99 11.30
CA THR A 106 -2.11 35.19 12.20
C THR A 106 -1.69 35.95 13.45
N TRP A 107 -1.38 37.27 13.33
CA TRP A 107 -0.97 38.07 14.48
C TRP A 107 -2.14 38.35 15.45
N VAL A 108 -3.37 38.58 14.95
CA VAL A 108 -4.55 38.80 15.79
C VAL A 108 -4.86 37.57 16.62
N ARG A 109 -4.85 36.41 15.95
CA ARG A 109 -5.03 35.14 16.64
C ARG A 109 -3.93 34.90 17.68
N GLY A 110 -2.66 35.16 17.35
CA GLY A 110 -1.54 35.04 18.28
C GLY A 110 -1.74 35.88 19.54
N LEU A 111 -2.21 37.13 19.39
CA LEU A 111 -2.54 38.03 20.51
C LEU A 111 -3.71 37.48 21.36
N LEU A 112 -4.77 37.00 20.72
CA LEU A 112 -5.92 36.44 21.46
C LEU A 112 -5.52 35.18 22.22
N GLN A 113 -4.74 34.28 21.62
CA GLN A 113 -4.23 33.11 22.28
C GLN A 113 -3.27 33.44 23.45
N PHE A 114 -2.43 34.47 23.29
CA PHE A 114 -1.58 34.97 24.36
C PHE A 114 -2.42 35.51 25.55
N ALA A 115 -3.45 36.29 25.26
CA ALA A 115 -4.37 36.80 26.27
C ALA A 115 -5.07 35.65 27.04
N VAL A 116 -5.51 34.59 26.32
CA VAL A 116 -6.08 33.41 26.98
C VAL A 116 -5.00 32.65 27.78
N ALA A 117 -3.74 32.59 27.33
CA ALA A 117 -2.66 31.95 28.09
C ALA A 117 -2.40 32.64 29.45
N MET A 118 -2.63 33.97 29.53
CA MET A 118 -2.52 34.71 30.80
C MET A 118 -3.53 34.24 31.86
N SER A 119 -4.61 33.56 31.47
CA SER A 119 -5.59 33.02 32.43
C SER A 119 -5.00 31.89 33.29
N PHE A 120 -3.96 31.19 32.85
CA PHE A 120 -3.32 30.10 33.61
C PHE A 120 -2.78 30.59 34.96
N PRO A 121 -1.84 31.57 35.01
CA PRO A 121 -1.38 32.09 36.27
C PRO A 121 -2.48 32.74 37.12
N LEU A 122 -3.49 33.38 36.50
CA LEU A 122 -4.64 33.94 37.21
C LEU A 122 -5.46 32.85 37.91
N CYS A 123 -5.44 31.62 37.40
CA CYS A 123 -6.04 30.44 38.05
C CYS A 123 -5.08 29.70 38.99
N HIS A 124 -3.98 30.33 39.39
CA HIS A 124 -2.91 29.70 40.19
C HIS A 124 -2.29 28.44 39.55
N ILE A 125 -2.24 28.39 38.22
CA ILE A 125 -1.62 27.30 37.45
C ILE A 125 -0.35 27.87 36.81
N TYR A 126 0.82 27.62 37.43
CA TYR A 126 2.09 28.12 36.94
C TYR A 126 3.24 27.16 37.32
N ILE A 127 4.31 27.18 36.55
CA ILE A 127 5.51 26.34 36.74
C ILE A 127 6.23 26.77 38.02
N THR A 128 6.35 25.87 38.99
CA THR A 128 7.02 26.11 40.28
C THR A 128 8.42 25.55 40.32
N ASN A 129 8.62 24.37 39.67
CA ASN A 129 9.88 23.62 39.69
C ASN A 129 10.32 23.26 38.26
N LEU A 130 11.62 23.34 37.98
CA LEU A 130 12.22 22.98 36.69
C LEU A 130 13.05 21.68 36.76
N SER A 131 12.98 20.92 37.85
CA SER A 131 13.69 19.63 38.03
C SER A 131 15.20 19.74 37.71
N GLY A 132 15.84 20.87 38.05
CA GLY A 132 17.28 21.09 37.81
C GLY A 132 17.67 21.50 36.40
N LEU A 133 16.71 21.87 35.54
CA LEU A 133 17.01 22.38 34.21
C LEU A 133 17.83 23.67 34.31
N PHE A 134 19.00 23.70 33.67
CA PHE A 134 20.04 24.76 33.81
C PHE A 134 20.48 25.03 35.27
N GLY A 135 20.35 24.04 36.16
CA GLY A 135 20.65 24.18 37.59
C GLY A 135 19.59 24.93 38.40
N ILE A 136 18.40 25.19 37.80
CA ILE A 136 17.29 25.88 38.46
C ILE A 136 16.30 24.82 38.96
N HIS A 137 16.02 24.83 40.27
CA HIS A 137 15.02 23.94 40.87
C HIS A 137 13.72 24.69 41.09
N GLU A 138 13.73 25.77 41.83
CA GLU A 138 12.54 26.51 42.18
C GLU A 138 12.44 27.84 41.45
N LEU A 139 11.26 28.28 41.14
CA LEU A 139 10.95 29.57 40.51
C LEU A 139 10.11 30.44 41.44
N THR A 140 10.40 31.73 41.45
CA THR A 140 9.50 32.71 42.09
C THR A 140 8.14 32.75 41.37
N HIS A 141 7.07 33.12 42.08
CA HIS A 141 5.73 33.24 41.51
C HIS A 141 5.70 34.06 40.21
N PHE A 142 6.43 35.17 40.14
CA PHE A 142 6.45 36.00 38.94
C PHE A 142 7.19 35.31 37.78
N GLN A 143 8.34 34.70 38.04
CA GLN A 143 9.11 33.98 37.02
C GLN A 143 8.34 32.78 36.48
N GLY A 144 7.74 31.97 37.37
CA GLY A 144 6.92 30.84 37.00
C GLY A 144 5.67 31.22 36.19
N SER A 145 5.02 32.30 36.59
CA SER A 145 3.84 32.82 35.85
C SER A 145 4.21 33.28 34.45
N MET A 146 5.27 34.06 34.29
CA MET A 146 5.72 34.52 32.97
C MET A 146 6.17 33.37 32.09
N LEU A 147 6.92 32.43 32.63
CA LEU A 147 7.35 31.23 31.92
C LEU A 147 6.14 30.40 31.45
N THR A 148 5.15 30.23 32.32
CA THR A 148 3.91 29.50 31.98
C THR A 148 3.16 30.09 30.81
N VAL A 149 2.98 31.41 30.78
CA VAL A 149 2.28 32.09 29.67
C VAL A 149 3.01 31.87 28.36
N VAL A 150 4.34 32.05 28.35
CA VAL A 150 5.16 31.84 27.13
C VAL A 150 5.14 30.37 26.70
N PHE A 151 5.25 29.46 27.67
CA PHE A 151 5.23 28.02 27.42
C PHE A 151 3.90 27.55 26.81
N VAL A 152 2.76 27.89 27.43
CA VAL A 152 1.42 27.55 26.93
C VAL A 152 1.18 28.11 25.53
N TRP A 153 1.52 29.40 25.34
CA TRP A 153 1.39 30.05 24.04
C TRP A 153 2.27 29.41 22.96
N SER A 154 3.54 29.13 23.27
CA SER A 154 4.48 28.50 22.33
C SER A 154 4.05 27.07 21.96
N LEU A 155 3.63 26.28 22.94
CA LEU A 155 3.23 24.90 22.70
C LEU A 155 2.00 24.78 21.81
N GLN A 156 1.07 25.70 21.88
CA GLN A 156 -0.05 25.77 20.94
C GLN A 156 0.40 25.99 19.50
N HIS A 157 1.41 26.84 19.27
CA HIS A 157 1.98 27.08 17.94
C HIS A 157 2.72 25.83 17.42
N VAL A 158 3.44 25.13 18.28
CA VAL A 158 4.07 23.85 17.95
C VAL A 158 3.02 22.81 17.55
N MET A 159 1.98 22.62 18.35
CA MET A 159 0.93 21.65 18.07
C MET A 159 0.19 21.97 16.77
N ARG A 160 0.00 23.26 16.47
CA ARG A 160 -0.58 23.68 15.20
C ARG A 160 0.32 23.40 13.99
N LEU A 161 1.66 23.52 14.12
CA LEU A 161 2.58 23.12 13.05
C LEU A 161 2.52 21.61 12.81
N MET A 162 2.51 20.83 13.89
CA MET A 162 2.39 19.38 13.83
C MET A 162 1.06 18.90 13.25
N SER A 163 -0.06 19.52 13.63
CA SER A 163 -1.40 19.09 13.26
C SER A 163 -1.64 18.98 11.75
N ARG A 164 -0.84 19.67 10.96
CA ARG A 164 -0.87 19.65 9.50
C ARG A 164 -0.18 18.43 8.87
N ASN A 165 0.47 17.60 9.68
CA ASN A 165 1.09 16.35 9.27
C ASN A 165 0.07 15.21 9.15
N LYS A 166 -1.17 15.52 8.81
CA LYS A 166 -2.27 14.59 8.58
C LYS A 166 -2.50 13.66 9.80
N HIS A 167 -2.81 12.36 9.55
CA HIS A 167 -3.02 11.40 10.63
C HIS A 167 -1.76 11.11 11.47
N THR A 168 -0.54 11.37 10.94
CA THR A 168 0.71 11.20 11.71
C THR A 168 0.70 12.04 12.99
N ALA A 169 0.19 13.27 12.92
CA ALA A 169 0.06 14.12 14.10
C ALA A 169 -0.86 13.50 15.15
N MET A 170 -1.97 12.89 14.73
CA MET A 170 -2.91 12.23 15.65
C MET A 170 -2.26 11.05 16.36
N VAL A 171 -1.48 10.23 15.64
CA VAL A 171 -0.77 9.08 16.23
C VAL A 171 0.25 9.54 17.26
N VAL A 172 1.08 10.54 16.94
CA VAL A 172 2.08 11.08 17.88
C VAL A 172 1.41 11.68 19.12
N LEU A 173 0.32 12.43 18.94
CA LEU A 173 -0.45 13.01 20.05
C LEU A 173 -1.07 11.95 20.97
N VAL A 174 -1.59 10.86 20.39
CA VAL A 174 -2.10 9.72 21.19
C VAL A 174 -1.00 9.11 22.03
N PHE A 175 0.21 8.93 21.49
CA PHE A 175 1.36 8.43 22.24
C PHE A 175 1.78 9.38 23.38
N MET A 176 1.84 10.69 23.12
CA MET A 176 2.13 11.69 24.13
C MET A 176 1.10 11.65 25.28
N LEU A 177 -0.19 11.64 24.94
CA LEU A 177 -1.25 11.57 25.93
C LEU A 177 -1.23 10.25 26.73
N ALA A 178 -0.86 9.13 26.08
CA ALA A 178 -0.68 7.85 26.76
C ALA A 178 0.47 7.90 27.77
N GLY A 179 1.58 8.58 27.43
CA GLY A 179 2.68 8.81 28.36
C GLY A 179 2.26 9.63 29.59
N PHE A 180 1.54 10.74 29.39
CA PHE A 180 0.98 11.52 30.50
C PHE A 180 -0.02 10.70 31.31
N CYS A 181 -0.88 9.93 30.65
CA CYS A 181 -1.84 9.04 31.31
C CYS A 181 -1.11 8.03 32.21
N TYR A 182 -0.06 7.38 31.72
CA TYR A 182 0.74 6.44 32.51
C TYR A 182 1.38 7.11 33.73
N MET A 183 1.98 8.29 33.56
CA MET A 183 2.63 9.05 34.61
C MET A 183 1.65 9.43 35.72
N PHE A 184 0.52 10.07 35.38
CA PHE A 184 -0.49 10.46 36.37
C PHE A 184 -1.21 9.27 37.00
N LEU A 185 -1.35 8.15 36.27
CA LEU A 185 -1.87 6.89 36.82
C LEU A 185 -0.93 6.33 37.91
N HIS A 186 0.37 6.34 37.61
CA HIS A 186 1.39 5.89 38.56
C HIS A 186 1.43 6.76 39.83
N TRP A 187 1.18 8.05 39.69
CA TRP A 187 1.10 8.99 40.82
C TRP A 187 -0.25 8.96 41.55
N GLY A 188 -1.22 8.18 41.09
CA GLY A 188 -2.55 8.06 41.73
C GLY A 188 -3.41 9.31 41.58
N LEU A 189 -3.24 10.11 40.54
CA LEU A 189 -3.93 11.38 40.30
C LEU A 189 -5.00 11.25 39.20
N PRO A 190 -6.23 10.75 39.56
CA PRO A 190 -7.23 10.34 38.55
C PRO A 190 -7.75 11.46 37.67
N VAL A 191 -7.84 12.66 38.16
CA VAL A 191 -8.39 13.81 37.42
C VAL A 191 -7.61 14.11 36.15
N TYR A 192 -6.28 13.96 36.17
CA TYR A 192 -5.39 14.30 35.07
C TYR A 192 -5.35 13.21 34.00
N TYR A 193 -5.34 11.93 34.41
CA TYR A 193 -5.30 10.84 33.44
C TYR A 193 -6.66 10.59 32.74
N LEU A 194 -7.80 10.86 33.39
CA LEU A 194 -9.12 10.68 32.80
C LEU A 194 -9.35 11.59 31.59
N GLY A 195 -8.92 12.85 31.68
CA GLY A 195 -8.96 13.77 30.54
C GLY A 195 -8.14 13.28 29.35
N SER A 196 -6.93 12.79 29.63
CA SER A 196 -6.06 12.22 28.58
C SER A 196 -6.70 11.03 27.88
N VAL A 197 -7.27 10.10 28.63
CA VAL A 197 -7.95 8.89 28.12
C VAL A 197 -9.20 9.24 27.32
N ALA A 198 -9.99 10.21 27.75
CA ALA A 198 -11.16 10.65 27.00
C ALA A 198 -10.79 11.25 25.64
N ILE A 199 -9.71 12.03 25.58
CA ILE A 199 -9.18 12.57 24.32
C ILE A 199 -8.67 11.44 23.40
N ILE A 200 -7.91 10.49 23.93
CA ILE A 200 -7.44 9.30 23.21
C ILE A 200 -8.63 8.53 22.62
N GLY A 201 -9.71 8.35 23.39
CA GLY A 201 -10.94 7.70 22.95
C GLY A 201 -11.58 8.39 21.75
N SER A 202 -11.76 9.71 21.82
CA SER A 202 -12.30 10.50 20.71
C SER A 202 -11.42 10.45 19.46
N MET A 203 -10.10 10.59 19.61
CA MET A 203 -9.16 10.53 18.47
C MET A 203 -9.13 9.14 17.83
N SER A 204 -9.10 8.09 18.65
CA SER A 204 -9.10 6.70 18.16
C SER A 204 -10.40 6.38 17.41
N ALA A 205 -11.54 6.85 17.89
CA ALA A 205 -12.83 6.68 17.24
C ALA A 205 -12.85 7.31 15.82
N ILE A 206 -12.32 8.53 15.67
CA ILE A 206 -12.21 9.20 14.38
C ILE A 206 -11.25 8.42 13.45
N MET A 207 -10.09 7.98 13.96
CA MET A 207 -9.13 7.21 13.19
C MET A 207 -9.72 5.89 12.67
N ILE A 208 -10.45 5.16 13.53
CA ILE A 208 -11.14 3.91 13.17
C ILE A 208 -12.22 4.19 12.12
N TYR A 209 -13.06 5.21 12.34
CA TYR A 209 -14.10 5.57 11.38
C TYR A 209 -13.53 5.85 10.00
N VAL A 210 -12.47 6.66 9.94
CA VAL A 210 -11.78 7.01 8.69
C VAL A 210 -11.15 5.78 8.02
N ALA A 211 -10.59 4.87 8.80
CA ALA A 211 -10.00 3.63 8.28
C ALA A 211 -11.05 2.67 7.71
N CYS A 212 -12.25 2.60 8.31
CA CYS A 212 -13.32 1.71 7.88
C CYS A 212 -14.07 2.21 6.64
N HIS A 213 -14.13 3.53 6.39
CA HIS A 213 -14.90 4.12 5.30
C HIS A 213 -14.03 4.42 4.08
N LYS A 214 -13.71 3.39 3.28
CA LYS A 214 -12.83 3.48 2.08
C LYS A 214 -13.38 4.34 0.93
N GLY A 215 -14.65 4.68 0.92
CA GLY A 215 -15.33 5.45 -0.16
C GLY A 215 -15.20 6.97 -0.06
N MET A 216 -14.82 7.53 1.09
CA MET A 216 -14.53 8.94 1.24
C MET A 216 -13.03 9.19 1.06
N GLN A 217 -12.66 10.32 0.47
CA GLN A 217 -11.25 10.75 0.31
C GLN A 217 -10.61 11.09 1.67
N CYS A 218 -10.66 10.15 2.61
CA CYS A 218 -10.18 10.28 3.98
C CYS A 218 -8.65 10.38 4.09
N LYS A 219 -7.93 10.11 3.00
CA LYS A 219 -6.45 10.07 2.94
C LYS A 219 -5.77 11.41 3.28
N ASN A 220 -6.50 12.53 3.29
CA ASN A 220 -5.95 13.87 3.51
C ASN A 220 -6.52 14.59 4.74
N MET A 221 -7.12 13.88 5.70
CA MET A 221 -7.62 14.48 6.92
C MET A 221 -6.48 15.01 7.81
N TYR A 222 -6.64 16.20 8.34
CA TYR A 222 -5.71 16.83 9.28
C TYR A 222 -6.50 17.49 10.44
N LEU A 223 -5.85 17.75 11.56
CA LEU A 223 -6.46 18.51 12.65
C LEU A 223 -6.48 19.99 12.31
N CYS A 224 -7.66 20.64 12.40
CA CYS A 224 -7.81 22.08 12.20
C CYS A 224 -7.25 22.87 13.39
N SER A 225 -7.25 24.19 13.28
CA SER A 225 -6.73 25.10 14.31
C SER A 225 -7.42 24.88 15.67
N SER A 226 -8.72 24.67 15.68
CA SER A 226 -9.53 24.45 16.89
C SER A 226 -9.07 23.25 17.70
N ALA A 227 -8.96 22.06 17.08
CA ALA A 227 -8.51 20.87 17.77
C ALA A 227 -7.04 20.95 18.19
N SER A 228 -6.18 21.50 17.32
CA SER A 228 -4.74 21.62 17.65
C SER A 228 -4.47 22.58 18.80
N SER A 229 -5.22 23.70 18.89
CA SER A 229 -5.09 24.62 20.02
C SER A 229 -5.63 24.04 21.31
N PHE A 230 -6.76 23.34 21.26
CA PHE A 230 -7.30 22.60 22.41
C PHE A 230 -6.28 21.58 22.92
N MET A 231 -5.71 20.77 22.02
CA MET A 231 -4.70 19.78 22.38
C MET A 231 -3.43 20.41 22.96
N GLY A 232 -2.95 21.51 22.34
CA GLY A 232 -1.77 22.24 22.81
C GLY A 232 -1.99 22.81 24.21
N ALA A 233 -3.16 23.40 24.46
CA ALA A 233 -3.51 23.92 25.79
C ALA A 233 -3.65 22.81 26.84
N PHE A 234 -4.24 21.67 26.49
CA PHE A 234 -4.41 20.54 27.40
C PHE A 234 -3.07 19.89 27.76
N ILE A 235 -2.19 19.67 26.76
CA ILE A 235 -0.85 19.13 27.00
C ILE A 235 -0.01 20.11 27.83
N ALA A 236 -0.12 21.43 27.54
CA ALA A 236 0.54 22.45 28.34
C ALA A 236 0.06 22.45 29.79
N TYR A 237 -1.22 22.28 30.01
CA TYR A 237 -1.79 22.14 31.34
C TYR A 237 -1.22 20.92 32.09
N LEU A 238 -1.19 19.74 31.45
CA LEU A 238 -0.60 18.55 32.04
C LEU A 238 0.87 18.79 32.41
N ALA A 239 1.62 19.42 31.51
CA ALA A 239 3.02 19.76 31.70
C ALA A 239 3.25 20.73 32.87
N VAL A 240 2.42 21.78 33.00
CA VAL A 240 2.49 22.70 34.13
C VAL A 240 2.12 21.99 35.44
N LYS A 241 1.15 21.10 35.41
CA LYS A 241 0.77 20.33 36.60
C LYS A 241 1.88 19.41 37.10
N THR A 242 2.67 18.80 36.20
CA THR A 242 3.83 18.00 36.63
C THR A 242 4.89 18.84 37.34
N ALA A 243 5.03 20.13 37.00
CA ALA A 243 5.92 21.07 37.64
C ALA A 243 5.40 21.63 38.98
N MET A 244 4.10 21.45 39.27
CA MET A 244 3.44 21.95 40.49
C MET A 244 3.30 20.87 41.57
N ILE A 245 3.53 19.60 41.24
CA ILE A 245 3.41 18.51 42.22
C ILE A 245 4.62 18.55 43.14
N GLU A 246 4.34 18.76 44.43
CA GLU A 246 5.36 18.76 45.45
C GLU A 246 5.86 17.34 45.72
N GLU A 247 7.15 17.20 45.92
CA GLU A 247 7.81 15.92 46.22
C GLU A 247 7.25 15.26 47.47
N GLU A 248 6.88 16.10 48.49
CA GLU A 248 6.28 15.62 49.73
C GLU A 248 4.89 14.98 49.54
N ALA A 249 4.15 15.39 48.46
CA ALA A 249 2.81 14.87 48.18
C ALA A 249 2.86 13.53 47.45
N VAL A 250 3.90 13.29 46.64
CA VAL A 250 4.06 12.07 45.85
C VAL A 250 5.54 11.70 45.75
N ALA A 251 5.99 10.75 46.53
CA ALA A 251 7.41 10.34 46.66
C ALA A 251 8.07 9.91 45.33
N SER A 252 7.29 9.64 44.27
CA SER A 252 7.76 9.27 42.94
C SER A 252 7.72 10.41 41.90
N ALA A 253 7.41 11.65 42.32
CA ALA A 253 7.24 12.78 41.40
C ALA A 253 8.51 13.61 41.18
N HIS A 254 9.66 13.18 41.74
CA HIS A 254 10.93 13.87 41.70
C HIS A 254 11.31 14.46 40.34
N ASP A 255 11.04 13.72 39.26
CA ASP A 255 11.44 14.06 37.90
C ASP A 255 10.26 14.38 36.99
N GLY A 256 9.11 14.71 37.55
CA GLY A 256 7.86 14.87 36.76
C GLY A 256 7.97 15.90 35.62
N PHE A 257 8.56 17.06 35.91
CA PHE A 257 8.80 18.08 34.88
C PHE A 257 9.89 17.65 33.87
N ALA A 258 10.93 16.98 34.33
CA ALA A 258 11.98 16.43 33.45
C ALA A 258 11.40 15.41 32.48
N LEU A 259 10.59 14.45 32.94
CA LEU A 259 9.89 13.48 32.09
C LEU A 259 8.97 14.18 31.06
N THR A 260 8.30 15.23 31.49
CA THR A 260 7.47 16.04 30.60
C THR A 260 8.30 16.71 29.49
N MET A 261 9.46 17.29 29.82
CA MET A 261 10.35 17.90 28.84
C MET A 261 10.87 16.88 27.82
N ILE A 262 11.26 15.69 28.27
CA ILE A 262 11.62 14.56 27.41
C ILE A 262 10.50 14.22 26.43
N MET A 263 9.28 14.08 26.90
CA MET A 263 8.12 13.76 26.05
C MET A 263 7.79 14.86 25.03
N LEU A 264 8.03 16.12 25.38
CA LEU A 264 7.75 17.27 24.50
C LEU A 264 8.93 17.63 23.58
N PHE A 265 10.11 17.09 23.83
CA PHE A 265 11.34 17.49 23.13
C PHE A 265 11.23 17.34 21.62
N THR A 266 10.96 16.13 21.11
CA THR A 266 10.99 15.83 19.67
C THR A 266 10.05 16.72 18.86
N PRO A 267 8.74 16.89 19.21
CA PRO A 267 7.87 17.79 18.48
C PRO A 267 8.27 19.26 18.57
N CYS A 268 8.77 19.69 19.73
CA CYS A 268 9.25 21.08 19.92
C CYS A 268 10.53 21.33 19.12
N ALA A 269 11.48 20.41 19.13
CA ALA A 269 12.74 20.50 18.39
C ALA A 269 12.51 20.60 16.89
N ASP A 270 11.61 19.75 16.32
CA ASP A 270 11.26 19.81 14.89
C ASP A 270 10.64 21.17 14.51
N ALA A 271 9.71 21.67 15.32
CA ALA A 271 9.07 22.96 15.07
C ALA A 271 10.05 24.13 15.17
N VAL A 272 10.87 24.18 16.24
CA VAL A 272 11.85 25.25 16.49
C VAL A 272 12.94 25.25 15.42
N GLN A 273 13.53 24.08 15.11
CA GLN A 273 14.56 23.98 14.10
C GLN A 273 14.03 24.36 12.70
N SER A 274 12.85 23.91 12.35
CA SER A 274 12.20 24.28 11.07
C SER A 274 11.91 25.76 10.96
N LEU A 275 11.51 26.39 12.07
CA LEU A 275 11.27 27.84 12.14
C LEU A 275 12.59 28.60 12.01
N LEU A 276 13.61 28.30 12.83
CA LEU A 276 14.91 28.96 12.81
C LEU A 276 15.59 28.87 11.43
N HIS A 277 15.61 27.67 10.86
CA HIS A 277 16.19 27.49 9.53
C HIS A 277 15.42 28.26 8.44
N SER A 278 14.08 28.36 8.56
CA SER A 278 13.27 29.15 7.63
C SER A 278 13.50 30.64 7.80
N MET A 279 13.60 31.13 9.02
CA MET A 279 13.90 32.53 9.30
C MET A 279 15.28 32.95 8.74
N LEU A 280 16.30 32.13 8.94
CA LEU A 280 17.65 32.35 8.43
C LEU A 280 17.70 32.37 6.89
N LYS A 281 17.00 31.43 6.22
CA LYS A 281 17.01 31.34 4.76
C LYS A 281 16.16 32.39 4.07
N GLU A 282 14.98 32.70 4.62
CA GLU A 282 14.05 33.67 4.06
C GLU A 282 14.29 35.10 4.52
N ARG A 283 15.20 35.28 5.50
CA ARG A 283 15.50 36.55 6.16
C ARG A 283 14.24 37.31 6.63
N SER A 284 13.25 36.54 7.12
CA SER A 284 11.95 37.02 7.56
C SER A 284 11.61 36.50 8.93
N ILE A 285 11.05 37.34 9.79
CA ILE A 285 10.58 36.96 11.14
C ILE A 285 9.36 36.00 11.03
N VAL A 286 8.58 36.09 9.93
CA VAL A 286 7.42 35.22 9.67
C VAL A 286 7.62 34.50 8.35
N PRO A 287 8.44 33.45 8.32
CA PRO A 287 8.74 32.74 7.08
C PRO A 287 7.53 31.97 6.54
N ALA A 288 7.36 31.99 5.22
CA ALA A 288 6.23 31.34 4.54
C ALA A 288 6.40 29.81 4.42
N ASN A 289 7.66 29.33 4.40
CA ASN A 289 7.99 27.96 4.03
C ASN A 289 8.37 27.05 5.21
N VAL A 290 8.04 27.40 6.45
CA VAL A 290 8.37 26.61 7.65
C VAL A 290 7.95 25.16 7.51
N ARG A 291 6.75 24.93 6.95
CA ARG A 291 6.20 23.56 6.79
C ARG A 291 7.07 22.64 5.93
N LYS A 292 7.61 23.15 4.82
CA LYS A 292 8.43 22.35 3.90
C LYS A 292 9.70 21.83 4.56
N ARG A 293 10.03 22.32 5.76
CA ARG A 293 11.25 21.99 6.50
C ARG A 293 11.03 21.06 7.67
N LEU A 294 9.77 20.86 8.11
CA LEU A 294 9.45 19.84 9.11
C LEU A 294 9.96 18.45 8.66
N VAL A 295 10.51 17.71 9.60
CA VAL A 295 11.03 16.35 9.38
C VAL A 295 10.00 15.46 8.70
N TYR A 296 8.72 15.60 9.04
CA TYR A 296 7.63 14.90 8.36
C TYR A 296 7.65 15.07 6.83
N TYR A 297 7.74 16.30 6.31
CA TYR A 297 7.73 16.54 4.87
C TYR A 297 9.01 16.04 4.20
N ARG A 298 10.15 16.14 4.87
CA ARG A 298 11.44 15.64 4.39
C ARG A 298 11.45 14.11 4.31
N LEU A 299 10.96 13.43 5.35
CA LEU A 299 10.78 11.99 5.36
C LEU A 299 9.73 11.53 4.34
N ARG A 300 8.65 12.28 4.15
CA ARG A 300 7.64 11.97 3.14
C ARG A 300 8.21 12.00 1.73
N ASP A 301 9.06 12.97 1.43
CA ASP A 301 9.72 13.06 0.12
C ASP A 301 10.76 11.95 -0.08
N LEU A 302 11.36 11.44 1.01
CA LEU A 302 12.31 10.34 0.99
C LEU A 302 11.64 8.96 0.91
N LEU A 303 10.62 8.74 1.75
CA LEU A 303 9.95 7.44 1.92
C LEU A 303 8.70 7.30 1.04
N GLY A 304 8.07 8.41 0.67
CA GLY A 304 6.90 8.53 -0.22
C GLY A 304 5.58 8.03 0.35
N SER A 305 5.60 7.22 1.41
CA SER A 305 4.42 6.66 2.05
C SER A 305 4.14 7.33 3.39
N GLU A 306 2.90 7.77 3.61
CA GLU A 306 2.49 8.35 4.89
C GLU A 306 2.56 7.37 6.05
N HIS A 307 2.28 6.08 5.81
CA HIS A 307 2.39 5.04 6.83
C HIS A 307 3.84 4.78 7.23
N MET A 308 4.76 4.75 6.26
CA MET A 308 6.20 4.63 6.52
C MET A 308 6.73 5.84 7.28
N VAL A 309 6.32 7.05 6.90
CA VAL A 309 6.68 8.27 7.61
C VAL A 309 6.18 8.26 9.04
N THR A 310 4.91 7.87 9.24
CA THR A 310 4.30 7.77 10.58
C THR A 310 5.05 6.75 11.45
N ALA A 311 5.34 5.56 10.90
CA ALA A 311 6.08 4.53 11.62
C ALA A 311 7.50 4.99 11.97
N THR A 312 8.20 5.64 11.05
CA THR A 312 9.56 6.16 11.27
C THR A 312 9.58 7.27 12.33
N LEU A 313 8.67 8.25 12.25
CA LEU A 313 8.58 9.32 13.23
C LEU A 313 8.21 8.79 14.61
N LEU A 314 7.29 7.82 14.68
CA LEU A 314 6.92 7.20 15.94
C LEU A 314 8.10 6.42 16.55
N LEU A 315 8.84 5.69 15.73
CA LEU A 315 10.04 4.96 16.18
C LEU A 315 11.11 5.91 16.69
N VAL A 316 11.38 7.00 15.97
CA VAL A 316 12.32 8.05 16.42
C VAL A 316 11.85 8.64 17.75
N TYR A 317 10.57 9.01 17.87
CA TYR A 317 9.99 9.56 19.09
C TYR A 317 10.15 8.60 20.28
N ILE A 318 9.76 7.32 20.11
CA ILE A 318 9.89 6.30 21.16
C ILE A 318 11.34 6.07 21.53
N SER A 319 12.27 6.09 20.56
CA SER A 319 13.70 5.89 20.82
C SER A 319 14.27 7.02 21.69
N PHE A 320 13.97 8.29 21.35
CA PHE A 320 14.40 9.42 22.17
C PHE A 320 13.85 9.30 23.59
N VAL A 321 12.53 9.16 23.73
CA VAL A 321 11.89 9.05 25.05
C VAL A 321 12.46 7.88 25.88
N SER A 322 12.68 6.71 25.26
CA SER A 322 13.20 5.54 25.97
C SER A 322 14.64 5.71 26.44
N ILE A 323 15.49 6.27 25.58
CA ILE A 323 16.91 6.54 25.93
C ILE A 323 16.98 7.56 27.03
N ASP A 324 16.23 8.66 26.94
CA ASP A 324 16.26 9.78 27.90
C ASP A 324 15.74 9.36 29.26
N VAL A 325 14.68 8.54 29.31
CA VAL A 325 14.17 7.97 30.56
C VAL A 325 15.26 7.11 31.25
N VAL A 326 16.01 6.31 30.47
CA VAL A 326 17.10 5.51 31.00
C VAL A 326 18.24 6.43 31.53
N LEU A 327 18.62 7.48 30.77
CA LEU A 327 19.62 8.43 31.18
C LEU A 327 19.22 9.20 32.45
N LEU A 328 17.95 9.59 32.55
CA LEU A 328 17.40 10.23 33.73
C LEU A 328 17.45 9.27 34.95
N TYR A 329 17.06 8.00 34.75
CA TYR A 329 17.14 6.98 35.80
C TYR A 329 18.59 6.70 36.26
N LEU A 330 19.59 6.87 35.38
CA LEU A 330 21.02 6.80 35.73
C LEU A 330 21.50 8.05 36.45
N GLY A 331 20.65 9.02 36.77
CA GLY A 331 20.97 10.24 37.51
C GLY A 331 21.64 11.34 36.67
N ILE A 332 21.54 11.28 35.34
CA ILE A 332 22.05 12.33 34.47
C ILE A 332 21.08 13.52 34.51
N ASN A 333 21.62 14.71 34.74
CA ASN A 333 20.82 15.94 34.82
C ASN A 333 20.08 16.19 33.49
N ILE A 334 18.81 16.59 33.55
CA ILE A 334 17.95 16.87 32.41
C ILE A 334 18.58 17.86 31.42
N THR A 335 19.38 18.82 31.86
CA THR A 335 20.06 19.77 30.98
C THR A 335 20.98 19.07 29.99
N TRP A 336 21.76 18.09 30.45
CA TRP A 336 22.68 17.33 29.60
C TRP A 336 21.94 16.39 28.65
N ILE A 337 20.83 15.80 29.10
CA ILE A 337 19.96 14.96 28.27
C ILE A 337 19.42 15.80 27.12
N LEU A 338 18.81 16.95 27.40
CA LEU A 338 18.24 17.81 26.33
C LEU A 338 19.30 18.39 25.40
N LEU A 339 20.53 18.66 25.89
CA LEU A 339 21.65 19.07 25.04
C LEU A 339 22.06 17.95 24.06
N LEU A 340 22.16 16.72 24.55
CA LEU A 340 22.44 15.55 23.70
C LEU A 340 21.37 15.34 22.66
N ASP A 341 20.12 15.53 23.03
CA ASP A 341 18.97 15.44 22.13
C ASP A 341 19.00 16.51 21.04
N VAL A 342 19.30 17.75 21.39
CA VAL A 342 19.45 18.85 20.41
C VAL A 342 20.54 18.50 19.40
N LEU A 343 21.67 17.97 19.85
CA LEU A 343 22.78 17.56 18.97
C LEU A 343 22.36 16.39 18.07
N SER A 344 21.78 15.35 18.67
CA SER A 344 21.34 14.14 17.95
C SER A 344 20.25 14.44 16.93
N PHE A 345 19.24 15.22 17.31
CA PHE A 345 18.16 15.62 16.43
C PHE A 345 18.66 16.54 15.30
N SER A 346 19.58 17.47 15.60
CA SER A 346 20.20 18.32 14.58
C SER A 346 21.03 17.51 13.59
N ALA A 347 21.75 16.48 14.05
CA ALA A 347 22.47 15.54 13.18
C ALA A 347 21.51 14.77 12.25
N ILE A 348 20.41 14.24 12.78
CA ILE A 348 19.36 13.59 11.97
C ILE A 348 18.84 14.55 10.91
N CYS A 349 18.54 15.78 11.29
CA CYS A 349 18.05 16.79 10.36
C CYS A 349 19.09 17.23 9.32
N ALA A 350 20.38 17.22 9.64
CA ALA A 350 21.44 17.53 8.68
C ALA A 350 21.59 16.45 7.58
N VAL A 351 21.39 15.20 7.96
CA VAL A 351 21.46 14.06 7.01
C VAL A 351 20.23 13.98 6.09
N LEU A 352 19.07 14.42 6.56
CA LEU A 352 17.86 14.37 5.74
C LEU A 352 17.93 15.43 4.62
N PRO A 353 17.65 15.06 3.34
CA PRO A 353 17.66 16.01 2.23
C PRO A 353 16.57 17.07 2.43
N ALA A 354 16.81 18.29 1.95
CA ALA A 354 15.80 19.35 1.97
C ALA A 354 14.59 18.93 1.12
N SER A 355 13.37 19.11 1.65
CA SER A 355 12.16 18.83 0.88
C SER A 355 12.11 19.72 -0.37
N GLN A 356 12.10 19.10 -1.53
CA GLN A 356 11.80 19.78 -2.79
C GLN A 356 10.27 19.92 -2.81
N GLY A 357 9.78 21.08 -2.39
CA GLY A 357 8.35 21.32 -2.23
C GLY A 357 7.55 20.91 -3.46
N PHE A 358 6.60 20.02 -3.25
CA PHE A 358 5.64 19.66 -4.27
C PHE A 358 4.94 20.92 -4.79
N GLY A 359 5.10 21.15 -6.09
CA GLY A 359 4.26 22.09 -6.82
C GLY A 359 2.79 21.71 -6.62
N THR A 360 1.98 22.71 -6.37
CA THR A 360 0.52 22.63 -6.42
C THR A 360 0.11 21.92 -7.72
N ASP A 361 -0.80 20.98 -7.61
CA ASP A 361 -1.38 20.19 -8.69
C ASP A 361 -1.65 21.02 -9.96
N CYS A 362 -0.72 20.96 -10.88
CA CYS A 362 -1.01 21.05 -12.29
C CYS A 362 -1.58 19.69 -12.69
N ALA A 363 -2.58 19.61 -13.52
CA ALA A 363 -3.21 18.39 -13.96
C ALA A 363 -2.15 17.44 -14.54
N THR A 364 -1.52 16.62 -13.68
CA THR A 364 -0.50 15.68 -14.10
C THR A 364 -1.19 14.46 -14.69
N ALA A 365 -0.69 13.99 -15.83
CA ALA A 365 -1.14 12.75 -16.45
C ALA A 365 -1.20 11.63 -15.41
N LYS A 366 -2.28 10.84 -15.41
CA LYS A 366 -2.40 9.71 -14.48
C LYS A 366 -1.28 8.70 -14.77
N ARG A 367 -0.72 8.13 -13.72
CA ARG A 367 0.44 7.21 -13.78
C ARG A 367 0.01 5.79 -13.55
N ILE A 368 0.43 4.90 -14.45
CA ILE A 368 0.19 3.47 -14.35
C ILE A 368 1.54 2.75 -14.27
N LEU A 369 1.66 1.79 -13.37
CA LEU A 369 2.86 0.99 -13.18
C LEU A 369 2.53 -0.49 -13.38
N PHE A 370 3.30 -1.14 -14.25
CA PHE A 370 3.25 -2.58 -14.48
C PHE A 370 4.51 -3.23 -13.90
N CYS A 371 4.36 -4.25 -13.06
CA CYS A 371 5.45 -4.93 -12.39
C CYS A 371 5.40 -6.44 -12.65
N ASP A 372 6.49 -6.99 -13.20
CA ASP A 372 6.61 -8.43 -13.50
C ASP A 372 8.01 -8.95 -13.13
N ASN A 373 8.22 -10.26 -13.26
CA ASN A 373 9.50 -10.91 -13.04
C ASN A 373 10.42 -10.89 -14.27
N THR A 374 9.95 -10.42 -15.44
CA THR A 374 10.74 -10.21 -16.67
C THR A 374 10.19 -9.04 -17.48
N LEU A 375 11.07 -8.29 -18.13
CA LEU A 375 10.68 -7.27 -19.10
C LEU A 375 10.05 -7.93 -20.34
N TRP A 376 10.61 -9.06 -20.77
CA TRP A 376 10.06 -9.86 -21.86
C TRP A 376 8.59 -10.22 -21.64
N GLY A 377 8.23 -10.64 -20.42
CA GLY A 377 6.84 -10.95 -20.04
C GLY A 377 5.91 -9.74 -20.16
N LEU A 378 6.38 -8.56 -19.69
CA LEU A 378 5.60 -7.32 -19.82
C LEU A 378 5.37 -6.94 -21.28
N VAL A 379 6.39 -6.97 -22.09
CA VAL A 379 6.30 -6.51 -23.49
C VAL A 379 5.51 -7.50 -24.35
N ASN A 380 5.74 -8.80 -24.21
CA ASN A 380 5.10 -9.79 -25.08
C ASN A 380 3.67 -10.14 -24.69
N PHE A 381 3.35 -10.12 -23.38
CA PHE A 381 2.01 -10.49 -22.91
C PHE A 381 1.12 -9.29 -22.62
N ARG A 382 1.69 -8.11 -22.28
CA ARG A 382 0.96 -6.90 -21.89
C ARG A 382 1.23 -5.71 -22.81
N GLY A 383 2.06 -5.91 -23.86
CA GLY A 383 2.48 -4.82 -24.75
C GLY A 383 1.30 -4.07 -25.37
N ASP A 384 0.26 -4.77 -25.80
CA ASP A 384 -0.92 -4.13 -26.38
C ASP A 384 -1.69 -3.28 -25.34
N ILE A 385 -1.79 -3.75 -24.08
CA ILE A 385 -2.42 -3.02 -22.96
C ILE A 385 -1.57 -1.82 -22.57
N ILE A 386 -0.24 -2.01 -22.50
CA ILE A 386 0.73 -0.95 -22.22
C ILE A 386 0.62 0.15 -23.26
N ASN A 387 0.67 -0.20 -24.54
CA ASN A 387 0.55 0.74 -25.65
C ASN A 387 -0.80 1.47 -25.64
N TYR A 388 -1.90 0.76 -25.32
CA TYR A 388 -3.20 1.38 -25.18
C TYR A 388 -3.16 2.56 -24.17
N TYR A 389 -2.58 2.35 -22.96
CA TYR A 389 -2.50 3.42 -21.96
C TYR A 389 -1.53 4.54 -22.33
N VAL A 390 -0.43 4.23 -23.02
CA VAL A 390 0.45 5.28 -23.60
C VAL A 390 -0.32 6.15 -24.56
N HIS A 391 -1.10 5.57 -25.48
CA HIS A 391 -1.93 6.31 -26.45
C HIS A 391 -3.07 7.10 -25.79
N GLN A 392 -3.55 6.68 -24.61
CA GLN A 392 -4.52 7.43 -23.82
C GLN A 392 -3.89 8.58 -23.01
N GLY A 393 -2.59 8.83 -23.15
CA GLY A 393 -1.88 9.92 -22.47
C GLY A 393 -1.51 9.65 -21.01
N TYR A 394 -1.50 8.37 -20.58
CA TYR A 394 -1.00 8.00 -19.27
C TYR A 394 0.54 7.97 -19.25
N GLU A 395 1.15 8.37 -18.14
CA GLU A 395 2.56 8.08 -17.87
C GLU A 395 2.69 6.61 -17.46
N VAL A 396 3.31 5.80 -18.31
CA VAL A 396 3.43 4.35 -18.09
C VAL A 396 4.82 3.98 -17.63
N TYR A 397 4.89 3.20 -16.56
CA TYR A 397 6.12 2.72 -15.94
C TYR A 397 6.16 1.20 -15.94
N LEU A 398 7.28 0.62 -16.37
CA LEU A 398 7.55 -0.82 -16.29
C LEU A 398 8.62 -1.09 -15.23
N VAL A 399 8.36 -2.06 -14.36
CA VAL A 399 9.28 -2.48 -13.31
C VAL A 399 9.55 -3.98 -13.45
N ALA A 400 10.77 -4.33 -13.79
CA ALA A 400 11.21 -5.71 -13.98
C ALA A 400 12.73 -5.83 -13.77
N PRO A 401 13.29 -7.05 -13.62
CA PRO A 401 14.74 -7.25 -13.55
C PRO A 401 15.47 -6.75 -14.80
N GLU A 402 16.65 -6.16 -14.60
CA GLU A 402 17.49 -5.64 -15.67
C GLU A 402 18.18 -6.76 -16.49
N LYS A 403 18.61 -7.83 -15.77
CA LYS A 403 19.33 -8.95 -16.39
C LYS A 403 18.35 -10.05 -16.78
N GLU A 404 18.21 -10.22 -18.07
CA GLU A 404 17.48 -11.33 -18.69
C GLU A 404 18.44 -12.21 -19.50
N ASP A 405 18.00 -13.43 -19.76
CA ASP A 405 18.70 -14.33 -20.66
C ASP A 405 18.82 -13.66 -22.07
N ARG A 406 19.96 -13.79 -22.72
CA ARG A 406 20.22 -13.14 -24.05
C ARG A 406 19.14 -13.42 -25.09
N GLN A 407 18.44 -14.55 -24.95
CA GLN A 407 17.33 -14.93 -25.84
C GLN A 407 16.01 -14.22 -25.54
N MET A 408 15.90 -13.52 -24.40
CA MET A 408 14.68 -12.84 -23.93
C MET A 408 14.80 -11.31 -23.96
N VAL A 409 15.80 -10.76 -24.64
CA VAL A 409 15.98 -9.32 -24.74
C VAL A 409 14.91 -8.75 -25.69
N VAL A 410 14.13 -7.80 -25.19
CA VAL A 410 13.13 -7.06 -25.97
C VAL A 410 13.34 -5.56 -25.81
N PRO A 411 13.09 -4.76 -26.85
CA PRO A 411 13.14 -3.31 -26.72
C PRO A 411 12.05 -2.80 -25.80
N VAL A 412 12.36 -1.75 -25.04
CA VAL A 412 11.35 -1.03 -24.24
C VAL A 412 10.42 -0.30 -25.21
N PRO A 413 9.09 -0.42 -25.05
CA PRO A 413 8.14 0.30 -25.91
C PRO A 413 8.33 1.83 -25.84
N GLU A 414 8.04 2.52 -26.92
CA GLU A 414 8.10 3.99 -26.96
C GLU A 414 7.08 4.62 -26.00
N GLY A 415 7.42 5.75 -25.39
CA GLY A 415 6.57 6.46 -24.46
C GLY A 415 6.47 5.81 -23.07
N VAL A 416 7.28 4.81 -22.77
CA VAL A 416 7.30 4.07 -21.51
C VAL A 416 8.58 4.29 -20.73
N THR A 417 8.51 4.45 -19.42
CA THR A 417 9.68 4.53 -18.54
C THR A 417 9.97 3.17 -17.92
N PHE A 418 11.10 2.56 -18.27
CA PHE A 418 11.56 1.31 -17.65
C PHE A 418 12.41 1.60 -16.42
N ILE A 419 12.11 0.92 -15.31
CA ILE A 419 12.85 1.01 -14.04
C ILE A 419 13.35 -0.39 -13.69
N PRO A 420 14.66 -0.65 -13.87
CA PRO A 420 15.23 -1.95 -13.54
C PRO A 420 15.27 -2.20 -12.04
N VAL A 421 15.03 -3.46 -11.63
CA VAL A 421 15.09 -3.90 -10.24
C VAL A 421 15.90 -5.18 -10.09
N PHE A 422 16.56 -5.32 -8.94
CA PHE A 422 17.18 -6.60 -8.61
C PHE A 422 16.13 -7.56 -8.02
N MET A 423 15.91 -8.69 -8.68
CA MET A 423 15.04 -9.76 -8.20
C MET A 423 15.63 -11.12 -8.56
N GLY A 424 15.84 -11.98 -7.57
CA GLY A 424 16.19 -13.38 -7.81
C GLY A 424 14.96 -14.17 -8.25
N ARG A 425 14.86 -14.55 -9.52
CA ARG A 425 13.69 -15.27 -10.09
C ARG A 425 13.36 -16.57 -9.35
N THR A 426 14.38 -17.38 -9.06
CA THR A 426 14.29 -18.70 -8.43
C THR A 426 14.80 -18.71 -7.00
N SER A 427 15.42 -17.64 -6.53
CA SER A 427 15.99 -17.53 -5.19
C SER A 427 14.90 -17.47 -4.13
N THR A 428 15.04 -18.29 -3.09
CA THR A 428 14.20 -18.29 -1.88
C THR A 428 14.89 -17.60 -0.70
N SER A 429 15.90 -16.74 -0.96
CA SER A 429 16.63 -16.01 0.08
C SER A 429 15.76 -14.88 0.66
N PRO A 430 15.45 -14.92 1.98
CA PRO A 430 14.64 -13.89 2.64
C PRO A 430 15.26 -12.49 2.56
N LEU A 431 16.58 -12.38 2.60
CA LEU A 431 17.30 -11.10 2.51
C LEU A 431 17.17 -10.47 1.11
N ASN A 432 17.23 -11.28 0.06
CA ASN A 432 17.02 -10.80 -1.31
C ASN A 432 15.57 -10.35 -1.51
N ASP A 433 14.62 -11.05 -0.93
CA ASP A 433 13.21 -10.69 -0.99
C ASP A 433 12.91 -9.40 -0.20
N LEU A 434 13.52 -9.22 0.95
CA LEU A 434 13.44 -7.99 1.73
C LEU A 434 14.05 -6.79 0.95
N ARG A 435 15.22 -6.99 0.33
CA ARG A 435 15.85 -5.98 -0.53
C ARG A 435 14.96 -5.61 -1.71
N TYR A 436 14.35 -6.60 -2.36
CA TYR A 436 13.41 -6.39 -3.45
C TYR A 436 12.19 -5.59 -2.99
N PHE A 437 11.58 -5.97 -1.86
CA PHE A 437 10.45 -5.26 -1.26
C PHE A 437 10.76 -3.79 -0.95
N ILE A 438 11.90 -3.52 -0.29
CA ILE A 438 12.34 -2.15 0.02
C ILE A 438 12.54 -1.35 -1.28
N THR A 439 13.11 -1.99 -2.31
CA THR A 439 13.32 -1.34 -3.61
C THR A 439 11.99 -0.98 -4.27
N LEU A 440 10.98 -1.87 -4.24
CA LEU A 440 9.64 -1.57 -4.74
C LEU A 440 9.00 -0.42 -3.96
N CYS A 441 9.11 -0.40 -2.62
CA CYS A 441 8.61 0.71 -1.82
C CYS A 441 9.23 2.06 -2.25
N LYS A 442 10.55 2.09 -2.48
CA LYS A 442 11.26 3.29 -2.98
C LYS A 442 10.79 3.72 -4.37
N ILE A 443 10.60 2.77 -5.29
CA ILE A 443 10.12 3.05 -6.65
C ILE A 443 8.70 3.62 -6.60
N TYR A 444 7.79 2.99 -5.85
CA TYR A 444 6.40 3.44 -5.76
C TYR A 444 6.28 4.80 -5.06
N ALA A 445 7.13 5.03 -4.06
CA ALA A 445 7.30 6.33 -3.42
C ALA A 445 7.71 7.43 -4.41
N ARG A 446 8.66 7.11 -5.30
CA ARG A 446 9.19 8.06 -6.30
C ARG A 446 8.22 8.28 -7.46
N VAL A 447 7.68 7.21 -8.03
CA VAL A 447 6.78 7.24 -9.20
C VAL A 447 5.40 7.75 -8.81
N LYS A 448 4.90 7.38 -7.61
CA LYS A 448 3.54 7.68 -7.12
C LYS A 448 2.46 7.27 -8.13
N PRO A 449 2.44 6.00 -8.53
CA PRO A 449 1.46 5.53 -9.48
C PRO A 449 0.04 5.64 -8.90
N HIS A 450 -0.94 5.95 -9.73
CA HIS A 450 -2.36 5.90 -9.37
C HIS A 450 -2.86 4.47 -9.46
N TYR A 451 -2.38 3.71 -10.45
CA TYR A 451 -2.77 2.33 -10.70
C TYR A 451 -1.53 1.44 -10.80
N CYS A 452 -1.58 0.27 -10.16
CA CYS A 452 -0.53 -0.74 -10.24
C CYS A 452 -1.09 -2.08 -10.68
N PHE A 453 -0.39 -2.72 -11.62
CA PHE A 453 -0.66 -4.08 -12.07
C PHE A 453 0.55 -4.96 -11.77
N HIS A 454 0.33 -6.02 -11.00
CA HIS A 454 1.36 -6.96 -10.57
C HIS A 454 1.14 -8.30 -11.22
N TYR A 455 2.21 -8.88 -11.75
CA TYR A 455 2.21 -10.18 -12.42
C TYR A 455 3.23 -11.08 -11.76
N THR A 456 2.97 -12.40 -11.77
CA THR A 456 3.83 -13.41 -11.17
C THR A 456 3.94 -13.34 -9.63
N ILE A 457 4.59 -14.32 -9.01
CA ILE A 457 4.51 -14.59 -7.57
C ILE A 457 5.06 -13.41 -6.74
N LYS A 458 6.33 -13.04 -6.96
CA LYS A 458 6.99 -12.00 -6.13
C LYS A 458 6.39 -10.60 -6.30
N PRO A 459 6.11 -10.10 -7.51
CA PRO A 459 5.38 -8.87 -7.70
C PRO A 459 3.98 -8.89 -7.06
N ASN A 460 3.23 -9.99 -7.18
CA ASN A 460 1.91 -10.11 -6.54
C ASN A 460 1.98 -10.02 -5.02
N ILE A 461 3.02 -10.58 -4.39
CA ILE A 461 3.21 -10.52 -2.93
C ILE A 461 3.74 -9.15 -2.52
N TYR A 462 4.97 -8.84 -2.94
CA TYR A 462 5.69 -7.66 -2.43
C TYR A 462 5.22 -6.36 -3.08
N GLY A 463 4.83 -6.40 -4.36
CA GLY A 463 4.29 -5.25 -5.08
C GLY A 463 2.93 -4.81 -4.53
N SER A 464 2.02 -5.73 -4.22
CA SER A 464 0.72 -5.38 -3.65
C SER A 464 0.86 -4.75 -2.26
N ILE A 465 1.75 -5.28 -1.41
CA ILE A 465 2.06 -4.69 -0.10
C ILE A 465 2.69 -3.31 -0.28
N ALA A 466 3.68 -3.18 -1.17
CA ALA A 466 4.34 -1.90 -1.45
C ALA A 466 3.35 -0.87 -2.01
N ALA A 467 2.42 -1.26 -2.89
CA ALA A 467 1.38 -0.39 -3.42
C ALA A 467 0.45 0.12 -2.31
N TYR A 468 0.00 -0.76 -1.43
CA TYR A 468 -0.83 -0.40 -0.28
C TYR A 468 -0.11 0.59 0.66
N LEU A 469 1.15 0.29 1.03
CA LEU A 469 1.96 1.16 1.89
C LEU A 469 2.22 2.53 1.28
N ASN A 470 2.28 2.62 -0.05
CA ASN A 470 2.49 3.88 -0.77
C ASN A 470 1.17 4.59 -1.15
N GLY A 471 0.02 4.08 -0.73
CA GLY A 471 -1.27 4.72 -0.95
C GLY A 471 -1.68 4.79 -2.42
N VAL A 472 -1.30 3.78 -3.22
CA VAL A 472 -1.76 3.61 -4.61
C VAL A 472 -3.28 3.53 -4.62
N GLU A 473 -3.95 4.23 -5.55
CA GLU A 473 -5.41 4.31 -5.60
C GLU A 473 -6.05 2.95 -5.88
N CYS A 474 -5.45 2.17 -6.77
CA CYS A 474 -5.88 0.83 -7.10
C CYS A 474 -4.71 -0.07 -7.45
N SER A 475 -4.62 -1.20 -6.75
CA SER A 475 -3.63 -2.25 -6.94
C SER A 475 -4.30 -3.53 -7.42
N THR A 476 -3.90 -4.04 -8.57
CA THR A 476 -4.42 -5.27 -9.17
C THR A 476 -3.31 -6.30 -9.28
N ALA A 477 -3.55 -7.49 -8.75
CA ALA A 477 -2.68 -8.65 -8.95
C ALA A 477 -3.25 -9.56 -10.05
N MET A 478 -2.39 -10.28 -10.77
CA MET A 478 -2.82 -11.29 -11.74
C MET A 478 -2.16 -12.64 -11.44
N ILE A 479 -2.97 -13.69 -11.41
CA ILE A 479 -2.50 -15.07 -11.35
C ILE A 479 -2.72 -15.70 -12.72
N ALA A 480 -1.68 -15.73 -13.53
CA ALA A 480 -1.70 -16.37 -14.85
C ALA A 480 -1.77 -17.90 -14.73
N GLY A 481 -1.17 -18.47 -13.69
CA GLY A 481 -1.21 -19.90 -13.39
C GLY A 481 -0.75 -20.15 -11.95
N LEU A 482 -1.28 -21.19 -11.33
CA LEU A 482 -0.96 -21.53 -9.93
C LEU A 482 0.44 -22.14 -9.76
N GLY A 483 1.00 -22.73 -10.82
CA GLY A 483 2.36 -23.24 -10.86
C GLY A 483 2.73 -24.25 -9.79
N TYR A 484 4.04 -24.51 -9.64
CA TYR A 484 4.62 -25.49 -8.75
C TYR A 484 4.28 -25.28 -7.26
N VAL A 485 4.13 -24.01 -6.82
CA VAL A 485 3.87 -23.63 -5.42
C VAL A 485 2.56 -24.22 -4.88
N PHE A 486 1.55 -24.38 -5.73
CA PHE A 486 0.24 -24.87 -5.33
C PHE A 486 0.08 -26.39 -5.42
N ASN A 487 0.93 -27.05 -6.20
CA ASN A 487 0.91 -28.49 -6.41
C ASN A 487 1.88 -29.24 -5.49
N ASN A 488 2.81 -28.54 -4.82
CA ASN A 488 3.82 -29.14 -3.96
C ASN A 488 3.45 -29.00 -2.46
N ARG A 489 3.86 -30.02 -1.65
CA ARG A 489 3.66 -30.04 -0.19
C ARG A 489 4.92 -29.64 0.60
N SER A 490 5.94 -29.11 -0.04
CA SER A 490 7.17 -28.67 0.64
C SER A 490 6.91 -27.49 1.61
N VAL A 491 7.77 -27.35 2.61
CA VAL A 491 7.72 -26.23 3.57
C VAL A 491 7.83 -24.88 2.85
N SER A 492 8.69 -24.79 1.85
CA SER A 492 8.83 -23.58 1.03
C SER A 492 7.54 -23.22 0.28
N ALA A 493 6.81 -24.21 -0.22
CA ALA A 493 5.50 -24.01 -0.86
C ALA A 493 4.43 -23.56 0.15
N LEU A 494 4.50 -24.02 1.39
CA LEU A 494 3.59 -23.60 2.47
C LEU A 494 3.84 -22.12 2.82
N VAL A 495 5.10 -21.72 3.00
CA VAL A 495 5.50 -20.34 3.28
C VAL A 495 5.09 -19.42 2.11
N ALA A 496 5.35 -19.83 0.87
CA ALA A 496 4.97 -19.06 -0.30
C ALA A 496 3.45 -18.86 -0.40
N ARG A 497 2.64 -19.88 -0.10
CA ARG A 497 1.17 -19.77 -0.05
C ARG A 497 0.69 -18.81 1.05
N PHE A 498 1.33 -18.85 2.21
CA PHE A 498 1.03 -17.93 3.30
C PHE A 498 1.36 -16.48 2.92
N LEU A 499 2.54 -16.23 2.35
CA LEU A 499 2.94 -14.92 1.85
C LEU A 499 2.01 -14.44 0.72
N TYR A 500 1.58 -15.35 -0.15
CA TYR A 500 0.62 -15.05 -1.20
C TYR A 500 -0.71 -14.58 -0.63
N LYS A 501 -1.23 -15.28 0.39
CA LYS A 501 -2.47 -14.87 1.08
C LYS A 501 -2.34 -13.48 1.69
N ILE A 502 -1.20 -13.17 2.34
CA ILE A 502 -0.92 -11.84 2.87
C ILE A 502 -0.87 -10.82 1.74
N GLY A 503 -0.07 -11.02 0.69
CA GLY A 503 0.05 -10.09 -0.43
C GLY A 503 -1.29 -9.79 -1.09
N LEU A 504 -2.08 -10.82 -1.39
CA LEU A 504 -3.40 -10.67 -2.01
C LEU A 504 -4.44 -9.99 -1.10
N SER A 505 -4.24 -9.98 0.22
CA SER A 505 -5.13 -9.21 1.12
C SER A 505 -5.02 -7.71 0.89
N PHE A 506 -3.87 -7.22 0.43
CA PHE A 506 -3.58 -5.82 0.15
C PHE A 506 -3.92 -5.37 -1.29
N THR A 507 -4.28 -6.30 -2.18
CA THR A 507 -4.74 -5.95 -3.54
C THR A 507 -6.22 -5.55 -3.55
N ASP A 508 -6.62 -4.68 -4.46
CA ASP A 508 -8.03 -4.29 -4.66
C ASP A 508 -8.75 -5.27 -5.57
N TYR A 509 -8.09 -5.73 -6.64
CA TYR A 509 -8.59 -6.72 -7.58
C TYR A 509 -7.57 -7.84 -7.82
N LEU A 510 -8.07 -9.02 -8.11
CA LEU A 510 -7.30 -10.18 -8.50
C LEU A 510 -7.81 -10.72 -9.83
N PHE A 511 -7.02 -10.59 -10.88
CA PHE A 511 -7.30 -11.22 -12.16
C PHE A 511 -6.89 -12.69 -12.14
N VAL A 512 -7.77 -13.53 -12.65
CA VAL A 512 -7.54 -14.96 -12.89
C VAL A 512 -7.93 -15.29 -14.31
N LEU A 513 -7.19 -16.19 -14.95
CA LEU A 513 -7.33 -16.43 -16.41
C LEU A 513 -8.26 -17.58 -16.76
N ASN A 514 -8.58 -18.46 -15.80
CA ASN A 514 -9.49 -19.59 -16.01
C ASN A 514 -10.26 -19.94 -14.74
N GLU A 515 -11.38 -20.67 -14.90
CA GLU A 515 -12.25 -21.10 -13.80
C GLU A 515 -11.54 -22.02 -12.83
N GLY A 516 -10.68 -22.93 -13.30
CA GLY A 516 -9.95 -23.84 -12.43
C GLY A 516 -9.06 -23.10 -11.43
N ASN A 517 -8.36 -22.05 -11.85
CA ASN A 517 -7.56 -21.20 -10.98
C ASN A 517 -8.44 -20.41 -10.00
N ARG A 518 -9.57 -19.87 -10.46
CA ARG A 518 -10.57 -19.19 -9.62
C ARG A 518 -11.03 -20.11 -8.47
N ASP A 519 -11.44 -21.32 -8.80
CA ASP A 519 -11.93 -22.32 -7.85
C ASP A 519 -10.88 -22.70 -6.80
N VAL A 520 -9.63 -22.87 -7.20
CA VAL A 520 -8.54 -23.16 -6.27
C VAL A 520 -8.29 -22.00 -5.32
N ILE A 521 -8.29 -20.75 -5.83
CA ILE A 521 -8.09 -19.54 -5.03
C ILE A 521 -9.20 -19.39 -3.99
N LEU A 522 -10.46 -19.58 -4.38
CA LEU A 522 -11.61 -19.47 -3.49
C LEU A 522 -11.64 -20.61 -2.46
N ARG A 523 -11.47 -21.87 -2.89
CA ARG A 523 -11.44 -23.03 -1.98
C ARG A 523 -10.32 -22.95 -0.93
N LYS A 524 -9.15 -22.37 -1.30
CA LYS A 524 -8.02 -22.18 -0.37
C LYS A 524 -8.09 -20.88 0.43
N ASN A 525 -9.15 -20.11 0.28
CA ASN A 525 -9.31 -18.81 0.97
C ASN A 525 -8.10 -17.86 0.80
N LEU A 526 -7.55 -17.79 -0.42
CA LEU A 526 -6.40 -16.94 -0.69
C LEU A 526 -6.79 -15.49 -0.93
N CYS A 527 -7.98 -15.26 -1.47
CA CYS A 527 -8.54 -13.95 -1.75
C CYS A 527 -10.07 -13.96 -1.59
N SER A 528 -10.65 -12.82 -1.24
CA SER A 528 -12.12 -12.66 -1.18
C SER A 528 -12.73 -12.74 -2.58
N GLU A 529 -13.85 -13.44 -2.73
CA GLU A 529 -14.56 -13.56 -4.01
C GLU A 529 -14.89 -12.20 -4.64
N LYS A 530 -15.23 -11.21 -3.82
CA LYS A 530 -15.54 -9.84 -4.30
C LYS A 530 -14.39 -9.17 -5.05
N LYS A 531 -13.16 -9.57 -4.79
CA LYS A 531 -11.96 -9.04 -5.45
C LYS A 531 -11.57 -9.81 -6.70
N VAL A 532 -12.02 -11.06 -6.83
CA VAL A 532 -11.63 -11.94 -7.94
C VAL A 532 -12.41 -11.56 -9.20
N ARG A 533 -11.66 -11.34 -10.29
CA ARG A 533 -12.19 -11.07 -11.64
C ARG A 533 -11.65 -12.12 -12.59
N LEU A 534 -12.56 -12.83 -13.26
CA LEU A 534 -12.19 -13.80 -14.29
C LEU A 534 -12.03 -13.07 -15.62
N LEU A 535 -10.83 -13.11 -16.18
CA LEU A 535 -10.57 -12.68 -17.55
C LEU A 535 -10.87 -13.85 -18.49
N SER A 536 -12.10 -13.95 -18.97
CA SER A 536 -12.55 -15.06 -19.83
C SER A 536 -11.82 -15.13 -21.17
N GLY A 537 -11.28 -14.00 -21.64
CA GLY A 537 -10.39 -13.89 -22.80
C GLY A 537 -8.92 -14.18 -22.50
N GLY A 538 -8.57 -14.59 -21.26
CA GLY A 538 -7.19 -14.80 -20.83
C GLY A 538 -6.39 -13.52 -20.85
N GLU A 539 -5.19 -13.55 -21.40
CA GLU A 539 -4.34 -12.36 -21.58
C GLU A 539 -4.67 -11.57 -22.85
N GLY A 540 -5.59 -12.10 -23.67
CA GLY A 540 -5.96 -11.52 -24.96
C GLY A 540 -4.96 -11.79 -26.08
N ILE A 541 -5.45 -11.82 -27.29
CA ILE A 541 -4.62 -11.93 -28.50
C ILE A 541 -4.96 -10.80 -29.47
N ASN A 542 -3.93 -10.15 -29.98
CA ASN A 542 -4.06 -9.13 -31.01
C ASN A 542 -4.21 -9.80 -32.38
N THR A 543 -5.43 -9.90 -32.88
CA THR A 543 -5.75 -10.56 -34.14
C THR A 543 -5.19 -9.85 -35.36
N ARG A 544 -4.73 -8.59 -35.24
CA ARG A 544 -4.02 -7.86 -36.30
C ARG A 544 -2.55 -8.24 -36.33
N LYS A 545 -1.93 -8.45 -35.17
CA LYS A 545 -0.53 -8.94 -35.04
C LYS A 545 -0.40 -10.39 -35.46
N TYR A 546 -1.48 -11.19 -35.24
CA TYR A 546 -1.59 -12.59 -35.65
C TYR A 546 -2.73 -12.71 -36.68
N PRO A 547 -2.47 -12.33 -37.94
CA PRO A 547 -3.51 -12.34 -38.97
C PRO A 547 -3.90 -13.76 -39.37
N LEU A 548 -5.07 -13.89 -39.95
CA LEU A 548 -5.44 -15.13 -40.62
C LEU A 548 -4.47 -15.37 -41.78
N TYR A 549 -3.74 -16.50 -41.75
CA TYR A 549 -2.91 -16.93 -42.85
C TYR A 549 -3.67 -17.80 -43.85
N ASP A 550 -3.07 -18.05 -45.02
CA ASP A 550 -3.63 -19.04 -45.93
C ASP A 550 -3.56 -20.42 -45.25
N ASN A 551 -4.70 -21.01 -45.05
CA ASN A 551 -4.89 -22.30 -44.40
C ASN A 551 -5.41 -23.38 -45.37
N ALA A 552 -5.06 -23.24 -46.66
CA ALA A 552 -5.34 -24.29 -47.63
C ALA A 552 -4.84 -25.64 -47.07
N PRO A 553 -5.64 -26.69 -47.10
CA PRO A 553 -5.21 -28.02 -46.70
C PRO A 553 -4.06 -28.44 -47.60
N VAL A 554 -2.90 -28.68 -47.02
CA VAL A 554 -1.72 -29.16 -47.71
C VAL A 554 -1.33 -30.49 -47.13
N ASP A 555 -1.12 -31.48 -47.96
CA ASP A 555 -0.54 -32.75 -47.56
C ASP A 555 0.98 -32.73 -47.93
N PRO A 556 1.82 -33.23 -47.05
CA PRO A 556 1.55 -33.88 -45.75
C PRO A 556 1.18 -32.88 -44.64
N VAL A 557 0.34 -33.32 -43.70
CA VAL A 557 0.01 -32.56 -42.49
C VAL A 557 1.23 -32.36 -41.61
N ILE A 558 1.38 -31.16 -41.07
CA ILE A 558 2.47 -30.78 -40.15
C ILE A 558 1.92 -30.60 -38.73
N PHE A 559 2.24 -31.50 -37.85
CA PHE A 559 1.95 -31.33 -36.42
C PHE A 559 3.06 -30.53 -35.77
N CYS A 560 2.72 -29.40 -35.11
CA CYS A 560 3.67 -28.52 -34.49
C CYS A 560 3.48 -28.49 -32.96
N PHE A 561 4.46 -29.06 -32.23
CA PHE A 561 4.62 -28.79 -30.80
C PHE A 561 5.28 -27.42 -30.64
N VAL A 562 4.65 -26.49 -29.92
CA VAL A 562 5.17 -25.14 -29.73
C VAL A 562 5.23 -24.80 -28.27
N GLY A 563 6.46 -24.69 -27.72
CA GLY A 563 6.70 -24.40 -26.31
C GLY A 563 8.09 -24.84 -25.88
N ARG A 564 8.45 -24.55 -24.61
CA ARG A 564 9.72 -25.03 -24.04
C ARG A 564 9.77 -26.57 -24.06
N VAL A 565 10.94 -27.11 -24.40
CA VAL A 565 11.12 -28.58 -24.50
C VAL A 565 11.30 -29.16 -23.11
N LEU A 566 10.17 -29.46 -22.46
CA LEU A 566 10.08 -29.97 -21.09
C LEU A 566 9.19 -31.21 -21.05
N TYR A 567 9.43 -32.11 -20.10
CA TYR A 567 8.60 -33.31 -19.91
C TYR A 567 7.16 -32.97 -19.51
N ASP A 568 6.96 -31.97 -18.65
CA ASP A 568 5.62 -31.53 -18.22
C ASP A 568 4.84 -30.76 -19.31
N LYS A 569 5.49 -30.44 -20.40
CA LYS A 569 4.85 -29.93 -21.64
C LYS A 569 4.39 -31.07 -22.55
N GLY A 570 4.60 -32.33 -22.16
CA GLY A 570 4.12 -33.51 -22.88
C GLY A 570 5.04 -33.92 -24.03
N TYR A 571 6.35 -33.70 -23.87
CA TYR A 571 7.34 -34.09 -24.89
C TYR A 571 7.29 -35.58 -25.23
N GLU A 572 7.24 -36.47 -24.21
CA GLU A 572 7.21 -37.94 -24.42
C GLU A 572 5.91 -38.39 -25.12
N GLU A 573 4.77 -37.81 -24.74
CA GLU A 573 3.49 -38.12 -25.38
C GLU A 573 3.48 -37.66 -26.83
N TYR A 574 4.10 -36.50 -27.12
CA TYR A 574 4.20 -36.02 -28.49
C TYR A 574 5.08 -36.91 -29.36
N VAL A 575 6.26 -37.32 -28.88
CA VAL A 575 7.19 -38.23 -29.61
C VAL A 575 6.55 -39.60 -29.83
N THR A 576 5.98 -40.18 -28.78
CA THR A 576 5.32 -41.48 -28.88
C THR A 576 4.11 -41.46 -29.81
N ALA A 577 3.30 -40.37 -29.78
CA ALA A 577 2.18 -40.17 -30.70
C ALA A 577 2.67 -40.03 -32.14
N ALA A 578 3.80 -39.32 -32.36
CA ALA A 578 4.42 -39.21 -33.69
C ALA A 578 4.86 -40.59 -34.23
N GLU A 579 5.44 -41.47 -33.41
CA GLU A 579 5.80 -42.85 -33.81
C GLU A 579 4.55 -43.60 -34.27
N ILE A 580 3.48 -43.61 -33.49
CA ILE A 580 2.22 -44.32 -33.80
C ILE A 580 1.61 -43.81 -35.11
N VAL A 581 1.58 -42.48 -35.31
CA VAL A 581 1.00 -41.87 -36.52
C VAL A 581 1.85 -42.19 -37.74
N LYS A 582 3.19 -42.15 -37.64
CA LYS A 582 4.12 -42.41 -38.76
C LYS A 582 4.08 -43.88 -39.22
N GLU A 583 3.70 -44.83 -38.36
CA GLU A 583 3.47 -46.21 -38.77
C GLU A 583 2.37 -46.34 -39.85
N ARG A 584 1.35 -45.43 -39.81
CA ARG A 584 0.24 -45.43 -40.75
C ARG A 584 0.33 -44.35 -41.84
N TYR A 585 0.96 -43.21 -41.49
CA TYR A 585 1.14 -42.05 -42.40
C TYR A 585 2.63 -41.61 -42.31
N PRO A 586 3.56 -42.31 -43.01
CA PRO A 586 4.98 -42.00 -42.95
C PRO A 586 5.35 -40.58 -43.42
N GLU A 587 4.52 -39.97 -44.30
CA GLU A 587 4.69 -38.63 -44.85
C GLU A 587 4.33 -37.52 -43.83
N ALA A 588 3.58 -37.80 -42.78
CA ALA A 588 3.22 -36.80 -41.76
C ALA A 588 4.47 -36.22 -41.10
N SER A 589 4.50 -34.90 -40.98
CA SER A 589 5.61 -34.16 -40.37
C SER A 589 5.36 -33.78 -38.93
N PHE A 590 6.36 -33.93 -38.07
CA PHE A 590 6.29 -33.60 -36.67
C PHE A 590 7.40 -32.65 -36.30
N GLU A 591 7.03 -31.41 -35.94
CA GLU A 591 7.98 -30.35 -35.63
C GLU A 591 7.90 -29.95 -34.16
N ILE A 592 9.08 -29.64 -33.58
CA ILE A 592 9.18 -29.08 -32.22
C ILE A 592 9.81 -27.68 -32.33
N TRP A 593 9.06 -26.69 -31.89
CA TRP A 593 9.45 -25.29 -31.84
C TRP A 593 9.53 -24.80 -30.41
N GLY A 594 10.72 -24.40 -29.94
CA GLY A 594 10.93 -23.88 -28.61
C GLY A 594 12.36 -24.00 -28.10
N SER A 595 12.66 -23.33 -27.00
CA SER A 595 13.99 -23.38 -26.39
C SER A 595 14.18 -24.62 -25.53
N LEU A 596 15.39 -25.14 -25.52
CA LEU A 596 15.90 -26.01 -24.48
C LEU A 596 16.29 -25.14 -23.27
N ASP A 597 15.85 -25.51 -22.08
CA ASP A 597 16.19 -24.85 -20.83
C ASP A 597 16.76 -25.88 -19.84
N PRO A 598 18.07 -26.22 -19.98
CA PRO A 598 18.69 -27.31 -19.22
C PRO A 598 18.70 -27.10 -17.70
N LEU A 599 18.52 -25.84 -17.25
CA LEU A 599 18.47 -25.48 -15.84
C LEU A 599 17.06 -25.71 -15.23
N PHE A 600 16.06 -26.02 -16.05
CA PHE A 600 14.72 -26.25 -15.56
C PHE A 600 14.57 -27.68 -15.00
N PRO A 601 13.89 -27.90 -13.87
CA PRO A 601 13.85 -29.21 -13.20
C PRO A 601 13.33 -30.35 -14.07
N ASN A 602 12.48 -30.08 -15.06
CA ASN A 602 11.86 -31.08 -15.95
C ASN A 602 12.30 -30.89 -17.41
N ALA A 603 13.52 -30.37 -17.62
CA ALA A 603 14.08 -30.24 -18.97
C ALA A 603 14.33 -31.60 -19.63
N VAL A 604 14.04 -31.66 -20.92
CA VAL A 604 14.43 -32.81 -21.74
C VAL A 604 15.94 -32.70 -22.02
N PRO A 605 16.74 -33.75 -21.72
CA PRO A 605 18.16 -33.74 -22.04
C PRO A 605 18.43 -33.61 -23.54
N LEU A 606 19.47 -32.87 -23.87
CA LEU A 606 19.85 -32.65 -25.28
C LEU A 606 20.11 -33.99 -26.04
N GLU A 607 20.71 -34.96 -25.34
CA GLU A 607 21.00 -36.28 -25.89
C GLU A 607 19.71 -37.04 -26.27
N LYS A 608 18.65 -36.92 -25.43
CA LYS A 608 17.34 -37.53 -25.71
C LYS A 608 16.69 -36.88 -26.94
N LEU A 609 16.71 -35.54 -27.00
CA LEU A 609 16.18 -34.82 -28.18
C LEU A 609 16.93 -35.20 -29.45
N GLN A 610 18.27 -35.25 -29.42
CA GLN A 610 19.11 -35.65 -30.56
C GLN A 610 18.83 -37.09 -30.98
N PHE A 611 18.61 -38.00 -30.02
CA PHE A 611 18.25 -39.37 -30.30
C PHE A 611 16.94 -39.48 -31.06
N ASP A 612 15.89 -38.79 -30.62
CA ASP A 612 14.58 -38.84 -31.25
C ASP A 612 14.58 -38.16 -32.63
N VAL A 613 15.36 -37.08 -32.82
CA VAL A 613 15.62 -36.45 -34.14
C VAL A 613 16.38 -37.40 -35.06
N GLY A 614 17.42 -38.11 -34.56
CA GLY A 614 18.21 -39.05 -35.35
C GLY A 614 17.41 -40.28 -35.83
N ARG A 615 16.33 -40.63 -35.15
CA ARG A 615 15.35 -41.66 -35.56
C ARG A 615 14.38 -41.16 -36.65
N ASN A 616 14.47 -39.93 -37.08
CA ASN A 616 13.53 -39.32 -38.07
C ASN A 616 12.06 -39.25 -37.58
N ILE A 617 11.81 -39.31 -36.28
CA ILE A 617 10.45 -39.25 -35.69
C ILE A 617 9.99 -37.81 -35.68
N ILE A 618 10.86 -36.91 -35.23
CA ILE A 618 10.56 -35.48 -35.07
C ILE A 618 11.66 -34.63 -35.73
N THR A 619 11.33 -33.37 -36.02
CA THR A 619 12.29 -32.35 -36.47
C THR A 619 12.34 -31.23 -35.42
N TYR A 620 13.49 -30.96 -34.84
CA TYR A 620 13.69 -29.86 -33.93
C TYR A 620 14.06 -28.58 -34.71
N LYS A 621 13.23 -27.55 -34.56
CA LYS A 621 13.37 -26.24 -35.26
C LYS A 621 14.01 -25.15 -34.39
N GLY A 622 14.16 -25.39 -33.10
CA GLY A 622 14.65 -24.40 -32.16
C GLY A 622 13.64 -23.31 -31.80
N PHE A 623 14.15 -22.23 -31.23
CA PHE A 623 13.34 -21.08 -30.83
C PHE A 623 13.28 -20.05 -31.95
N THR A 624 12.11 -19.47 -32.18
CA THR A 624 11.95 -18.31 -33.09
C THR A 624 11.26 -17.13 -32.36
N HIS A 625 11.66 -15.93 -32.73
CA HIS A 625 10.98 -14.68 -32.36
C HIS A 625 9.84 -14.33 -33.31
N ASN A 626 9.82 -14.93 -34.51
CA ASN A 626 8.82 -14.65 -35.51
C ASN A 626 7.81 -15.79 -35.59
N SER A 627 6.66 -15.59 -35.05
CA SER A 627 5.57 -16.59 -35.05
C SER A 627 5.10 -16.96 -36.47
N SER A 628 5.36 -16.11 -37.48
CA SER A 628 5.02 -16.42 -38.87
C SER A 628 5.78 -17.63 -39.39
N ASP A 629 7.01 -17.91 -38.86
CA ASP A 629 7.78 -19.10 -39.25
C ASP A 629 7.03 -20.41 -38.93
N ILE A 630 6.19 -20.37 -37.93
CA ILE A 630 5.36 -21.50 -37.46
C ILE A 630 4.04 -21.51 -38.22
N TYR A 631 3.31 -20.38 -38.20
CA TYR A 631 1.90 -20.33 -38.56
C TYR A 631 1.64 -19.95 -40.02
N ASN A 632 2.59 -19.26 -40.72
CA ASN A 632 2.39 -18.85 -42.12
C ASN A 632 2.70 -19.97 -43.09
N ARG A 633 2.08 -21.14 -42.88
CA ARG A 633 2.23 -22.35 -43.73
C ARG A 633 0.92 -23.12 -43.75
N GLY A 634 0.61 -23.71 -44.92
CA GLY A 634 -0.51 -24.64 -45.05
C GLY A 634 -0.29 -25.94 -44.28
N GLY A 635 -1.37 -26.66 -43.97
CA GLY A 635 -1.28 -27.99 -43.37
C GLY A 635 -0.83 -28.07 -41.91
N VAL A 636 -0.60 -26.93 -41.22
CA VAL A 636 -0.14 -26.89 -39.81
C VAL A 636 -1.29 -27.12 -38.83
N VAL A 637 -1.07 -28.03 -37.89
CA VAL A 637 -1.90 -28.31 -36.70
C VAL A 637 -1.06 -28.06 -35.45
N VAL A 638 -1.55 -27.26 -34.54
CA VAL A 638 -0.82 -26.96 -33.30
C VAL A 638 -1.17 -27.97 -32.21
N VAL A 639 -0.15 -28.58 -31.63
CA VAL A 639 -0.27 -29.64 -30.65
C VAL A 639 0.33 -29.23 -29.31
N ILE A 640 -0.50 -29.19 -28.26
CA ILE A 640 -0.07 -28.81 -26.89
C ILE A 640 -0.48 -29.88 -25.88
N PRO A 641 0.35 -30.93 -25.68
CA PRO A 641 0.04 -32.03 -24.76
C PRO A 641 0.45 -31.76 -23.31
N SER A 642 0.42 -30.49 -22.88
CA SER A 642 0.87 -30.02 -21.56
C SER A 642 0.07 -30.63 -20.41
N TYR A 643 0.70 -30.83 -19.25
CA TYR A 643 0.02 -31.30 -18.04
C TYR A 643 -0.60 -30.17 -17.22
N HIS A 644 -0.05 -28.98 -17.31
CA HIS A 644 -0.52 -27.78 -16.59
C HIS A 644 -0.29 -26.52 -17.40
N GLU A 645 -1.31 -25.69 -17.51
CA GLU A 645 -1.24 -24.36 -18.11
C GLU A 645 -2.02 -23.35 -17.28
N GLY A 646 -1.66 -22.07 -17.41
CA GLY A 646 -2.47 -20.97 -16.90
C GLY A 646 -3.57 -20.61 -17.91
N MET A 647 -3.16 -19.98 -19.00
CA MET A 647 -3.91 -19.80 -20.24
C MET A 647 -2.85 -19.90 -21.36
N ASN A 648 -3.01 -20.86 -22.26
CA ASN A 648 -1.96 -21.14 -23.21
C ASN A 648 -1.97 -20.14 -24.38
N ARG A 649 -0.99 -19.23 -24.41
CA ARG A 649 -0.90 -18.20 -25.44
C ARG A 649 -0.68 -18.76 -26.83
N THR A 650 0.12 -19.82 -26.96
CA THR A 650 0.36 -20.49 -28.23
C THR A 650 -0.94 -20.97 -28.90
N LEU A 651 -1.88 -21.49 -28.09
CA LEU A 651 -3.20 -21.87 -28.60
C LEU A 651 -4.04 -20.66 -29.03
N MET A 652 -3.94 -19.53 -28.31
CA MET A 652 -4.60 -18.29 -28.75
C MET A 652 -4.02 -17.77 -30.07
N GLU A 653 -2.68 -17.85 -30.24
CA GLU A 653 -1.99 -17.50 -31.49
C GLU A 653 -2.41 -18.44 -32.63
N ALA A 654 -2.50 -19.74 -32.35
CA ALA A 654 -3.00 -20.73 -33.31
C ALA A 654 -4.45 -20.42 -33.72
N CYS A 655 -5.33 -20.14 -32.77
CA CYS A 655 -6.70 -19.72 -33.06
C CYS A 655 -6.74 -18.46 -33.94
N SER A 656 -5.95 -17.43 -33.58
CA SER A 656 -5.92 -16.16 -34.30
C SER A 656 -5.45 -16.34 -35.75
N THR A 657 -4.47 -17.22 -35.98
CA THR A 657 -3.92 -17.51 -37.29
C THR A 657 -4.73 -18.57 -38.07
N GLY A 658 -5.84 -19.05 -37.51
CA GLY A 658 -6.72 -20.03 -38.12
C GLY A 658 -6.17 -21.45 -38.13
N LYS A 659 -5.30 -21.83 -37.18
CA LYS A 659 -4.76 -23.19 -37.11
C LYS A 659 -5.66 -24.11 -36.26
N PRO A 660 -5.95 -25.32 -36.73
CA PRO A 660 -6.56 -26.35 -35.90
C PRO A 660 -5.68 -26.74 -34.70
N ILE A 661 -6.31 -27.18 -33.61
CA ILE A 661 -5.66 -27.39 -32.35
C ILE A 661 -5.89 -28.84 -31.86
N ILE A 662 -4.84 -29.47 -31.32
CA ILE A 662 -4.96 -30.68 -30.51
C ILE A 662 -4.28 -30.41 -29.17
N CYS A 663 -5.01 -30.51 -28.06
CA CYS A 663 -4.44 -30.22 -26.76
C CYS A 663 -4.97 -31.13 -25.66
N THR A 664 -4.31 -31.15 -24.52
CA THR A 664 -4.81 -31.87 -23.34
C THR A 664 -6.05 -31.19 -22.74
N ARG A 665 -6.94 -32.00 -22.14
CA ARG A 665 -8.17 -31.56 -21.46
C ARG A 665 -7.85 -31.03 -20.07
N ILE A 666 -7.16 -29.91 -20.04
CA ILE A 666 -6.82 -29.18 -18.82
C ILE A 666 -7.32 -27.73 -18.93
N HIS A 667 -7.58 -27.12 -17.77
CA HIS A 667 -7.85 -25.67 -17.72
C HIS A 667 -6.64 -24.90 -18.27
N GLY A 668 -6.91 -23.88 -19.06
CA GLY A 668 -5.89 -23.11 -19.77
C GLY A 668 -5.55 -23.64 -21.16
N CYS A 669 -6.05 -24.82 -21.57
CA CYS A 669 -5.99 -25.34 -22.93
C CYS A 669 -7.40 -25.60 -23.51
N MET A 670 -8.25 -26.28 -22.77
CA MET A 670 -9.58 -26.69 -23.23
C MET A 670 -10.49 -25.47 -23.57
N GLU A 671 -10.25 -24.31 -22.98
CA GLU A 671 -11.02 -23.10 -23.25
C GLU A 671 -10.86 -22.58 -24.70
N MET A 672 -9.74 -22.95 -25.39
CA MET A 672 -9.47 -22.59 -26.77
C MET A 672 -9.97 -23.64 -27.78
N VAL A 673 -10.57 -24.73 -27.30
CA VAL A 673 -11.05 -25.83 -28.18
C VAL A 673 -12.57 -25.95 -28.11
N ALA A 674 -13.21 -25.79 -29.25
CA ALA A 674 -14.58 -26.24 -29.51
C ALA A 674 -14.49 -27.65 -30.13
N GLU A 675 -14.72 -28.68 -29.30
CA GLU A 675 -14.49 -30.09 -29.63
C GLU A 675 -15.09 -30.47 -30.98
N GLY A 676 -14.29 -31.01 -31.90
CA GLY A 676 -14.64 -31.39 -33.24
C GLY A 676 -14.91 -30.23 -34.20
N SER A 677 -14.93 -28.97 -33.73
CA SER A 677 -15.20 -27.78 -34.55
C SER A 677 -13.94 -27.02 -34.94
N ASN A 678 -12.96 -26.84 -34.02
CA ASN A 678 -11.68 -26.25 -34.35
C ASN A 678 -10.51 -27.13 -33.88
N GLY A 679 -10.77 -28.25 -33.23
CA GLY A 679 -9.74 -29.16 -32.74
C GLY A 679 -10.25 -30.27 -31.86
N TYR A 680 -9.34 -30.93 -31.14
CA TYR A 680 -9.64 -32.05 -30.26
C TYR A 680 -8.95 -31.90 -28.91
N THR A 681 -9.61 -32.39 -27.85
CA THR A 681 -9.02 -32.48 -26.52
C THR A 681 -8.76 -33.92 -26.15
N VAL A 682 -7.59 -34.20 -25.53
CA VAL A 682 -7.19 -35.54 -25.11
C VAL A 682 -6.86 -35.59 -23.61
N PRO A 683 -6.90 -36.76 -22.95
CA PRO A 683 -6.43 -36.88 -21.58
C PRO A 683 -4.92 -36.51 -21.46
N THR A 684 -4.50 -36.05 -20.29
CA THR A 684 -3.08 -35.85 -20.00
C THR A 684 -2.33 -37.19 -19.88
N ARG A 685 -1.08 -37.25 -20.30
CA ARG A 685 -0.20 -38.43 -20.21
C ARG A 685 -0.75 -39.62 -20.97
N ASP A 686 -1.45 -39.39 -22.08
CA ASP A 686 -2.00 -40.44 -22.94
C ASP A 686 -1.56 -40.20 -24.40
N ALA A 687 -0.42 -40.77 -24.75
CA ALA A 687 0.16 -40.70 -26.09
C ALA A 687 -0.74 -41.37 -27.15
N ARG A 688 -1.47 -42.42 -26.77
CA ARG A 688 -2.36 -43.13 -27.70
C ARG A 688 -3.56 -42.29 -28.06
N ALA A 689 -4.22 -41.67 -27.05
CA ALA A 689 -5.32 -40.76 -27.30
C ALA A 689 -4.88 -39.55 -28.13
N LEU A 690 -3.65 -39.07 -27.93
CA LEU A 690 -3.06 -38.01 -28.73
C LEU A 690 -2.85 -38.44 -30.19
N ALA A 691 -2.30 -39.63 -30.43
CA ALA A 691 -2.15 -40.20 -31.76
C ALA A 691 -3.51 -40.42 -32.45
N ASP A 692 -4.52 -40.92 -31.75
CA ASP A 692 -5.87 -41.12 -32.29
C ASP A 692 -6.50 -39.79 -32.74
N ALA A 693 -6.32 -38.71 -31.95
CA ALA A 693 -6.77 -37.36 -32.33
C ALA A 693 -6.05 -36.83 -33.57
N MET A 694 -4.74 -37.09 -33.71
CA MET A 694 -3.97 -36.73 -34.91
C MET A 694 -4.44 -37.53 -36.13
N LEU A 695 -4.64 -38.84 -36.00
CA LEU A 695 -5.15 -39.71 -37.06
C LEU A 695 -6.54 -39.28 -37.51
N ARG A 696 -7.40 -38.96 -36.55
CA ARG A 696 -8.73 -38.42 -36.83
C ARG A 696 -8.67 -37.13 -37.63
N TYR A 697 -7.77 -36.22 -37.29
CA TYR A 697 -7.58 -34.98 -38.09
C TYR A 697 -7.09 -35.28 -39.50
N ILE A 698 -6.13 -36.19 -39.68
CA ILE A 698 -5.62 -36.55 -41.00
C ILE A 698 -6.73 -37.08 -41.89
N SER A 699 -7.65 -37.88 -41.35
CA SER A 699 -8.77 -38.50 -42.10
C SER A 699 -9.89 -37.54 -42.50
N LEU A 700 -9.87 -36.28 -42.03
CA LEU A 700 -10.86 -35.28 -42.39
C LEU A 700 -10.72 -34.87 -43.86
N SER A 701 -11.85 -34.54 -44.50
CA SER A 701 -11.86 -33.93 -45.80
C SER A 701 -11.28 -32.51 -45.79
N SER A 702 -10.84 -32.02 -46.94
CA SER A 702 -10.32 -30.67 -47.09
C SER A 702 -11.34 -29.60 -46.65
N GLU A 703 -12.60 -29.81 -46.86
CA GLU A 703 -13.68 -28.92 -46.47
C GLU A 703 -13.82 -28.86 -44.93
N GLU A 704 -13.74 -30.00 -44.24
CA GLU A 704 -13.80 -30.08 -42.79
C GLU A 704 -12.55 -29.40 -42.14
N LYS A 705 -11.35 -29.58 -42.71
CA LYS A 705 -10.13 -28.91 -42.28
C LYS A 705 -10.24 -27.38 -42.41
N LEU A 706 -10.82 -26.88 -43.51
CA LEU A 706 -11.09 -25.44 -43.72
C LEU A 706 -12.12 -24.89 -42.73
N ARG A 707 -13.19 -25.66 -42.43
CA ARG A 707 -14.16 -25.27 -41.41
C ARG A 707 -13.52 -25.15 -40.03
N MET A 708 -12.63 -26.09 -39.66
CA MET A 708 -11.86 -26.01 -38.39
C MET A 708 -11.00 -24.76 -38.34
N SER A 709 -10.33 -24.41 -39.42
CA SER A 709 -9.54 -23.17 -39.54
C SER A 709 -10.40 -21.91 -39.32
N SER A 710 -11.52 -21.81 -39.99
CA SER A 710 -12.47 -20.68 -39.86
C SER A 710 -13.01 -20.57 -38.43
N MET A 711 -13.34 -21.71 -37.79
CA MET A 711 -13.83 -21.74 -36.42
C MET A 711 -12.75 -21.30 -35.42
N SER A 712 -11.49 -21.71 -35.59
CA SER A 712 -10.36 -21.23 -34.80
C SER A 712 -10.27 -19.70 -34.83
N ARG A 713 -10.33 -19.10 -36.03
CA ARG A 713 -10.30 -17.65 -36.17
C ARG A 713 -11.49 -16.96 -35.51
N SER A 714 -12.69 -17.46 -35.73
CA SER A 714 -13.92 -16.93 -35.12
C SER A 714 -13.84 -16.95 -33.58
N LEU A 715 -13.30 -18.03 -33.01
CA LEU A 715 -13.15 -18.15 -31.57
C LEU A 715 -12.13 -17.12 -31.03
N ALA A 716 -11.03 -16.85 -31.74
CA ALA A 716 -10.08 -15.82 -31.35
C ALA A 716 -10.68 -14.43 -31.36
N GLU A 717 -11.48 -14.08 -32.39
CA GLU A 717 -12.11 -12.77 -32.54
C GLU A 717 -13.22 -12.55 -31.52
N SER A 718 -14.03 -13.56 -31.25
CA SER A 718 -15.22 -13.43 -30.39
C SER A 718 -14.89 -13.52 -28.89
N ARG A 719 -13.90 -14.36 -28.51
CA ARG A 719 -13.66 -14.69 -27.10
C ARG A 719 -12.32 -14.22 -26.57
N PHE A 720 -11.28 -14.22 -27.41
CA PHE A 720 -9.91 -13.98 -26.95
C PHE A 720 -9.32 -12.67 -27.48
N SER A 721 -10.14 -11.76 -28.04
CA SER A 721 -9.62 -10.51 -28.58
C SER A 721 -9.00 -9.65 -27.49
N ILE A 722 -7.89 -8.96 -27.82
CA ILE A 722 -7.21 -8.05 -26.90
C ILE A 722 -8.10 -6.86 -26.51
N GLU A 723 -9.01 -6.46 -27.38
CA GLU A 723 -9.96 -5.39 -27.15
C GLU A 723 -10.88 -5.71 -25.96
N SER A 724 -11.37 -6.94 -25.84
CA SER A 724 -12.19 -7.36 -24.71
C SER A 724 -11.44 -7.33 -23.38
N VAL A 725 -10.16 -7.69 -23.41
CA VAL A 725 -9.30 -7.64 -22.21
C VAL A 725 -8.99 -6.20 -21.82
N ILE A 726 -8.73 -5.30 -22.77
CA ILE A 726 -8.55 -3.86 -22.52
C ILE A 726 -9.78 -3.26 -21.83
N GLU A 727 -10.99 -3.66 -22.19
CA GLU A 727 -12.21 -3.16 -21.50
C GLU A 727 -12.26 -3.57 -20.02
N GLU A 728 -11.81 -4.77 -19.66
CA GLU A 728 -11.70 -5.20 -18.27
C GLU A 728 -10.66 -4.36 -17.49
N TYR A 729 -9.54 -4.02 -18.12
CA TYR A 729 -8.54 -3.12 -17.52
C TYR A 729 -9.07 -1.68 -17.38
N LYS A 730 -9.84 -1.19 -18.37
CA LYS A 730 -10.50 0.12 -18.31
C LYS A 730 -11.50 0.22 -17.17
N ALA A 731 -12.27 -0.83 -16.91
CA ALA A 731 -13.22 -0.87 -15.81
C ALA A 731 -12.56 -0.68 -14.43
N ILE A 732 -11.27 -0.99 -14.31
CA ILE A 732 -10.46 -0.78 -13.09
C ILE A 732 -9.86 0.62 -13.05
N VAL A 733 -9.30 1.09 -14.17
CA VAL A 733 -8.57 2.36 -14.26
C VAL A 733 -9.51 3.58 -14.28
N THR A 734 -10.73 3.40 -14.76
CA THR A 734 -11.77 4.44 -14.76
C THR A 734 -12.98 3.90 -13.97
N PRO A 735 -12.97 3.89 -12.63
CA PRO A 735 -14.16 3.49 -11.88
C PRO A 735 -15.32 4.43 -12.21
N LYS A 736 -16.47 3.82 -12.50
CA LYS A 736 -17.74 4.51 -12.76
C LYS A 736 -18.15 5.39 -11.59
#